data_72ea1f120cb15176c6c61adf653b7062
#
_entry.id   72ea1f120cb15176c6c61adf653b7062
#
_cell.length_a   1.000
_cell.length_b   1.000
_cell.length_c   1.000
_cell.angle_alpha   90.00
_cell.angle_beta   90.00
_cell.angle_gamma   90.00
#
_symmetry.space_group_name_H-M   'P 1'
#
loop_
_entity.id
_entity.type
_entity.pdbx_description
1 polymer ?
#
loop_
_entity_poly.entity_id
_entity_poly.type
_entity_poly.pdbx_seq_one_letter_code
_entity_poly.pdbx_strand_id
1 'polypeptide(L)'
;MKKNLLILILMMLFCPLMFGQNKVSVNLICNPEGAAVLSGFGTYNVGTMVEVTATTNPGYTFINWSVDDEVVSTSMVYKFEVTEDVVLTANHALNHWMPNSTAFSDNMTLIAVAEIDGEEVRNDVYEIGAFCGDDVRGSQRLIHEYIENNGDVVVDRFIAYLPIYGTDSDVITFKLYNHETETEFDESDVTITFASNTNVGDLFNPHVLTFATPQNDPVFTGNGSWNKASNWKNSIMPTENSNVTINGDASISEEVSVNSLVINEGKSLTIKNGGILTIEDDLVSNDYNNLIIEDGGQIYQNNDNVSATFKKNIVNPSEQWGELDESGWQFITSPMSNSMVSDFAPESGNYDLFRYDGTAEYQWYNFKKSVKYAFDNDFQGWTSKDADGDGFNWEMGDGYVYSASYDIDNDEVLAPDNYLVSPLINIDETGSIFKFKACAEDDYYHEYCGVFVSEDGVNFTAVKGASWWIGEGLYEGEMSEWYHKTVDLGEYAGKEIYVAIRHYNIEGSYNLLIDDVEFCRDGGTFENGIAYLASYETETTAEFTGILNKENSYKVTTSYSASNPMANYNLVGNPFTYNINWATDVKLTGVNDGYAVVKEDGGYEYRTGGVIKVGEGFMVNSAKGRSHNITFQKNINSVKRDSDNHINIEASSKYGSDNVVIYFSEEDNRAFPKLNNFNRKIANIYVKDNDTVYGIYNFNTAIDEIPLYFDAKEMGTYTLTFDVKGDYENLYLLDKMTGEKVNILMENEYSFIANSNDNAERFIIKMDNSQQTTDNSHFAYVSGEELIINAEGTIQIIDMMGRMIYSNNVESSNNRINVSDFNRATYVVRVINENGVKVQKIVVY
;
A
#
# COMPACT_ATOMS: atom_id res chain seq x y z
N MET A 1 -36.26 -2.62 1.32
CA MET A 1 -37.38 -3.02 2.18
C MET A 1 -38.65 -2.55 1.49
N LYS A 2 -39.48 -3.51 1.10
CA LYS A 2 -40.76 -3.27 0.43
C LYS A 2 -41.71 -2.59 1.41
N LYS A 3 -42.40 -1.54 0.99
CA LYS A 3 -43.65 -1.09 1.62
C LYS A 3 -44.72 -0.87 0.56
N ASN A 4 -45.72 -1.63 0.69
CA ASN A 4 -46.95 -1.74 -0.13
C ASN A 4 -47.70 -0.42 -0.19
N LEU A 5 -48.09 -0.06 -1.40
CA LEU A 5 -49.17 0.91 -1.62
C LEU A 5 -50.51 0.13 -1.74
N LEU A 6 -51.41 0.38 -0.83
CA LEU A 6 -52.74 -0.19 -0.78
C LEU A 6 -53.72 0.72 -1.58
N ILE A 7 -54.15 0.29 -2.74
CA ILE A 7 -55.21 1.01 -3.49
C ILE A 7 -56.57 0.47 -3.06
N LEU A 8 -57.37 1.34 -2.53
CA LEU A 8 -58.77 1.04 -2.13
C LEU A 8 -59.67 1.19 -3.33
N ILE A 9 -60.17 0.05 -3.87
CA ILE A 9 -61.27 0.03 -4.86
C ILE A 9 -62.58 -0.01 -4.11
N LEU A 10 -63.42 0.99 -4.27
CA LEU A 10 -64.81 0.97 -3.83
C LEU A 10 -65.72 0.79 -5.03
N MET A 11 -66.30 -0.39 -5.17
CA MET A 11 -67.38 -0.70 -6.12
C MET A 11 -68.71 -0.05 -5.67
N MET A 12 -69.38 0.65 -6.56
CA MET A 12 -70.80 0.80 -6.49
C MET A 12 -71.45 0.39 -7.83
N LEU A 13 -72.20 -0.71 -7.79
CA LEU A 13 -73.17 -1.07 -8.81
C LEU A 13 -74.42 -0.15 -8.67
N PHE A 14 -74.76 0.53 -9.74
CA PHE A 14 -76.16 0.80 -10.03
C PHE A 14 -76.31 1.04 -11.54
N CYS A 15 -77.12 0.20 -12.23
CA CYS A 15 -77.59 0.42 -13.59
C CYS A 15 -78.84 1.26 -13.56
N PRO A 16 -79.03 2.22 -14.50
CA PRO A 16 -80.03 2.03 -15.49
C PRO A 16 -79.57 2.37 -16.92
N LEU A 17 -80.06 1.61 -17.87
CA LEU A 17 -79.97 1.84 -19.30
C LEU A 17 -80.48 3.28 -19.68
N MET A 18 -79.54 4.12 -20.02
CA MET A 18 -79.78 5.25 -20.89
C MET A 18 -78.72 5.26 -22.01
N PHE A 19 -79.06 5.53 -23.20
CA PHE A 19 -78.19 5.82 -24.35
C PHE A 19 -77.22 6.96 -23.90
N GLY A 20 -76.17 6.61 -23.19
CA GLY A 20 -75.15 7.53 -22.80
C GLY A 20 -73.99 7.31 -23.78
N GLN A 21 -73.48 8.39 -24.37
CA GLN A 21 -72.17 8.37 -24.98
C GLN A 21 -71.19 7.61 -24.08
N ASN A 22 -70.49 6.57 -24.61
CA ASN A 22 -69.46 5.84 -23.88
C ASN A 22 -68.36 6.86 -23.45
N LYS A 23 -68.25 7.04 -22.13
CA LYS A 23 -67.25 7.93 -21.56
C LYS A 23 -66.09 7.10 -21.09
N VAL A 24 -64.92 7.62 -21.30
CA VAL A 24 -63.62 7.06 -20.90
C VAL A 24 -62.83 8.06 -20.04
N SER A 25 -62.04 7.55 -19.18
CA SER A 25 -61.21 8.36 -18.23
C SER A 25 -59.77 8.48 -18.72
N VAL A 26 -59.24 9.68 -18.60
CA VAL A 26 -57.80 9.95 -18.75
C VAL A 26 -57.25 10.31 -17.37
N ASN A 27 -56.42 9.44 -16.86
CA ASN A 27 -55.73 9.66 -15.56
C ASN A 27 -54.27 9.96 -15.84
N LEU A 28 -53.71 10.86 -15.05
CA LEU A 28 -52.30 11.27 -15.19
C LEU A 28 -51.52 10.99 -13.91
N ILE A 29 -50.32 10.44 -14.06
CA ILE A 29 -49.35 10.18 -12.99
C ILE A 29 -48.08 10.97 -13.29
N CYS A 30 -47.52 11.61 -12.25
CA CYS A 30 -46.23 12.27 -12.35
C CYS A 30 -45.15 11.37 -11.71
N ASN A 31 -44.12 11.06 -12.43
CA ASN A 31 -42.99 10.22 -11.98
C ASN A 31 -41.66 10.96 -12.18
N PRO A 32 -40.90 11.28 -11.12
CA PRO A 32 -41.27 11.17 -9.69
C PRO A 32 -42.38 12.13 -9.27
N GLU A 33 -43.08 11.83 -8.19
CA GLU A 33 -44.14 12.71 -7.65
C GLU A 33 -43.58 14.11 -7.36
N GLY A 34 -44.30 15.13 -7.81
CA GLY A 34 -43.88 16.52 -7.64
C GLY A 34 -42.94 17.08 -8.70
N ALA A 35 -42.53 16.29 -9.70
CA ALA A 35 -41.67 16.79 -10.79
C ALA A 35 -42.38 17.71 -11.76
N ALA A 36 -43.69 17.65 -11.86
CA ALA A 36 -44.47 18.50 -12.78
C ALA A 36 -45.89 18.76 -12.25
N VAL A 37 -46.51 19.81 -12.82
CA VAL A 37 -47.94 20.05 -12.72
C VAL A 37 -48.59 19.48 -14.00
N LEU A 38 -49.53 18.54 -13.82
CA LEU A 38 -50.20 17.85 -14.92
C LEU A 38 -51.59 18.45 -15.19
N SER A 39 -51.98 18.58 -16.47
CA SER A 39 -53.30 19.00 -16.89
C SER A 39 -53.84 18.17 -18.04
N GLY A 40 -55.16 18.19 -18.23
CA GLY A 40 -55.84 17.38 -19.29
C GLY A 40 -56.38 16.05 -18.79
N PHE A 41 -56.34 15.77 -17.49
CA PHE A 41 -57.04 14.61 -16.88
C PHE A 41 -58.54 14.85 -16.81
N GLY A 42 -59.34 13.82 -16.90
CA GLY A 42 -60.79 13.93 -16.82
C GLY A 42 -61.52 12.77 -17.50
N THR A 43 -62.81 13.01 -17.73
CA THR A 43 -63.70 12.02 -18.37
C THR A 43 -64.19 12.64 -19.70
N TYR A 44 -63.93 11.91 -20.78
CA TYR A 44 -64.18 12.35 -22.15
C TYR A 44 -65.12 11.39 -22.89
N ASN A 45 -65.74 11.83 -23.95
CA ASN A 45 -66.46 10.93 -24.84
C ASN A 45 -65.47 10.13 -25.69
N VAL A 46 -65.77 8.90 -25.96
CA VAL A 46 -64.97 8.07 -26.90
C VAL A 46 -64.81 8.79 -28.24
N GLY A 47 -63.62 8.83 -28.78
CA GLY A 47 -63.25 9.55 -30.02
C GLY A 47 -62.92 11.04 -29.83
N THR A 48 -62.81 11.51 -28.58
CA THR A 48 -62.42 12.91 -28.36
C THR A 48 -60.88 13.07 -28.48
N MET A 49 -60.46 14.10 -29.20
CA MET A 49 -59.04 14.51 -29.15
C MET A 49 -58.76 15.18 -27.80
N VAL A 50 -57.95 14.58 -27.00
CA VAL A 50 -57.51 15.08 -25.67
C VAL A 50 -56.09 15.61 -25.78
N GLU A 51 -55.87 16.73 -25.14
CA GLU A 51 -54.54 17.29 -24.94
C GLU A 51 -54.18 17.15 -23.46
N VAL A 52 -53.06 16.50 -23.16
CA VAL A 52 -52.45 16.46 -21.87
C VAL A 52 -51.15 17.24 -21.84
N THR A 53 -50.87 17.91 -20.73
CA THR A 53 -49.66 18.73 -20.60
C THR A 53 -48.96 18.41 -19.26
N ALA A 54 -47.64 18.27 -19.31
CA ALA A 54 -46.77 18.19 -18.13
C ALA A 54 -45.96 19.48 -18.05
N THR A 55 -46.30 20.38 -17.15
CA THR A 55 -45.51 21.58 -16.87
C THR A 55 -44.45 21.22 -15.83
N THR A 56 -43.24 21.02 -16.28
CA THR A 56 -42.13 20.57 -15.49
C THR A 56 -41.72 21.62 -14.44
N ASN A 57 -41.52 21.19 -13.21
CA ASN A 57 -41.01 22.04 -12.14
C ASN A 57 -39.49 22.28 -12.29
N PRO A 58 -38.96 23.42 -11.84
CA PRO A 58 -37.54 23.70 -11.86
C PRO A 58 -36.71 22.60 -11.18
N GLY A 59 -35.57 22.25 -11.77
CA GLY A 59 -34.70 21.16 -11.32
C GLY A 59 -35.11 19.76 -11.79
N TYR A 60 -36.08 19.68 -12.70
CA TYR A 60 -36.45 18.45 -13.38
C TYR A 60 -36.42 18.64 -14.89
N THR A 61 -36.18 17.54 -15.61
CA THR A 61 -36.30 17.47 -17.08
C THR A 61 -37.39 16.50 -17.44
N PHE A 62 -38.34 16.92 -18.26
CA PHE A 62 -39.36 16.00 -18.83
C PHE A 62 -38.70 15.05 -19.83
N ILE A 63 -39.01 13.76 -19.71
CA ILE A 63 -38.48 12.72 -20.59
C ILE A 63 -39.51 12.25 -21.60
N ASN A 64 -40.65 11.77 -21.12
CA ASN A 64 -41.70 11.28 -21.99
C ASN A 64 -43.04 11.10 -21.26
N TRP A 65 -44.11 10.88 -22.07
CA TRP A 65 -45.31 10.25 -21.66
C TRP A 65 -45.26 8.75 -21.94
N SER A 66 -45.66 7.91 -21.03
CA SER A 66 -45.81 6.46 -21.23
C SER A 66 -47.19 5.95 -20.80
N VAL A 67 -47.60 4.83 -21.39
CA VAL A 67 -48.74 3.99 -21.02
C VAL A 67 -48.20 2.59 -20.80
N ASP A 68 -48.38 2.03 -19.60
CA ASP A 68 -47.87 0.66 -19.26
C ASP A 68 -46.37 0.51 -19.60
N ASP A 69 -45.54 1.54 -19.28
CA ASP A 69 -44.13 1.66 -19.56
C ASP A 69 -43.73 1.80 -21.05
N GLU A 70 -44.68 1.78 -21.96
CA GLU A 70 -44.43 2.06 -23.37
C GLU A 70 -44.52 3.55 -23.65
N VAL A 71 -43.45 4.12 -24.26
CA VAL A 71 -43.38 5.56 -24.61
C VAL A 71 -44.39 5.89 -25.73
N VAL A 72 -45.30 6.84 -25.44
CA VAL A 72 -46.32 7.30 -26.38
C VAL A 72 -46.04 8.73 -26.92
N SER A 73 -45.28 9.52 -26.19
CA SER A 73 -44.85 10.87 -26.66
C SER A 73 -43.64 11.36 -25.92
N THR A 74 -42.72 12.00 -26.57
CA THR A 74 -41.60 12.75 -26.02
C THR A 74 -41.89 14.27 -25.89
N SER A 75 -43.05 14.72 -26.31
CA SER A 75 -43.49 16.12 -26.17
C SER A 75 -44.20 16.35 -24.85
N MET A 76 -43.89 17.43 -24.15
CA MET A 76 -44.59 17.84 -22.89
C MET A 76 -46.10 18.01 -23.13
N VAL A 77 -46.51 18.40 -24.32
CA VAL A 77 -47.89 18.49 -24.76
C VAL A 77 -48.21 17.31 -25.68
N TYR A 78 -49.04 16.40 -25.25
CA TYR A 78 -49.42 15.23 -26.01
C TYR A 78 -50.89 15.27 -26.36
N LYS A 79 -51.21 15.13 -27.69
CA LYS A 79 -52.57 15.06 -28.23
C LYS A 79 -52.85 13.67 -28.77
N PHE A 80 -53.93 13.08 -28.31
CA PHE A 80 -54.35 11.77 -28.78
C PHE A 80 -55.84 11.63 -28.78
N GLU A 81 -56.35 10.73 -29.59
CA GLU A 81 -57.77 10.35 -29.61
C GLU A 81 -58.03 9.31 -28.51
N VAL A 82 -58.85 9.63 -27.52
CA VAL A 82 -59.16 8.71 -26.45
C VAL A 82 -60.22 7.71 -26.83
N THR A 83 -59.91 6.41 -26.85
CA THR A 83 -60.80 5.33 -27.26
C THR A 83 -61.19 4.40 -26.09
N GLU A 84 -60.41 4.41 -25.01
CA GLU A 84 -60.62 3.62 -23.83
C GLU A 84 -60.04 4.35 -22.59
N ASP A 85 -60.26 3.77 -21.40
CA ASP A 85 -59.64 4.30 -20.17
C ASP A 85 -58.12 4.20 -20.23
N VAL A 86 -57.43 5.29 -20.00
CA VAL A 86 -55.97 5.37 -20.09
C VAL A 86 -55.35 6.00 -18.85
N VAL A 87 -54.23 5.48 -18.42
CA VAL A 87 -53.36 6.08 -17.43
C VAL A 87 -52.06 6.46 -18.11
N LEU A 88 -51.79 7.76 -18.21
CA LEU A 88 -50.56 8.32 -18.78
C LEU A 88 -49.61 8.70 -17.64
N THR A 89 -48.38 8.23 -17.71
CA THR A 89 -47.31 8.61 -16.78
C THR A 89 -46.40 9.63 -17.46
N ALA A 90 -46.27 10.80 -16.84
CA ALA A 90 -45.28 11.80 -17.22
C ALA A 90 -43.97 11.50 -16.49
N ASN A 91 -42.99 11.00 -17.22
CA ASN A 91 -41.67 10.64 -16.68
C ASN A 91 -40.73 11.85 -16.74
N HIS A 92 -40.04 12.07 -15.64
CA HIS A 92 -39.05 13.15 -15.48
C HIS A 92 -37.76 12.62 -14.86
N ALA A 93 -36.64 13.23 -15.21
CA ALA A 93 -35.35 13.02 -14.55
C ALA A 93 -35.05 14.18 -13.60
N LEU A 94 -34.45 13.86 -12.45
CA LEU A 94 -33.92 14.87 -11.55
C LEU A 94 -32.63 15.44 -12.15
N ASN A 95 -32.49 16.75 -12.15
CA ASN A 95 -31.30 17.43 -12.62
C ASN A 95 -30.23 17.43 -11.52
N HIS A 96 -28.96 17.59 -11.92
CA HIS A 96 -27.83 17.72 -10.99
C HIS A 96 -27.91 19.06 -10.24
N TRP A 97 -28.23 20.14 -10.94
CA TRP A 97 -28.37 21.45 -10.33
C TRP A 97 -29.83 21.83 -10.08
N MET A 98 -30.10 22.44 -8.91
CA MET A 98 -31.43 22.83 -8.48
C MET A 98 -31.55 24.36 -8.41
N PRO A 99 -32.19 25.02 -9.40
CA PRO A 99 -32.34 26.46 -9.39
C PRO A 99 -33.37 26.92 -8.35
N ASN A 100 -33.06 28.02 -7.67
CA ASN A 100 -34.03 28.70 -6.78
C ASN A 100 -34.92 29.66 -7.58
N SER A 101 -35.86 29.11 -8.33
CA SER A 101 -36.76 29.87 -9.20
C SER A 101 -37.65 30.83 -8.44
N THR A 102 -37.96 30.60 -7.15
CA THR A 102 -38.84 31.45 -6.34
C THR A 102 -38.18 32.75 -5.90
N ALA A 103 -36.86 32.88 -6.05
CA ALA A 103 -36.12 34.08 -5.73
C ALA A 103 -36.28 35.20 -6.79
N PHE A 104 -36.79 34.87 -7.99
CA PHE A 104 -36.87 35.76 -9.13
C PHE A 104 -38.31 35.84 -9.68
N SER A 105 -38.73 37.05 -10.15
CA SER A 105 -40.03 37.29 -10.77
C SER A 105 -39.99 37.01 -12.27
N ASP A 106 -38.81 37.03 -12.86
CA ASP A 106 -38.62 36.99 -14.29
C ASP A 106 -37.73 35.81 -14.74
N ASN A 107 -37.94 35.36 -15.95
CA ASN A 107 -37.11 34.32 -16.58
C ASN A 107 -36.84 34.66 -18.03
N MET A 108 -35.84 34.03 -18.62
CA MET A 108 -35.59 33.91 -20.05
C MET A 108 -35.47 32.44 -20.41
N THR A 109 -35.56 32.12 -21.68
CA THR A 109 -35.34 30.75 -22.18
C THR A 109 -34.13 30.74 -23.08
N LEU A 110 -33.18 29.86 -22.82
CA LEU A 110 -32.08 29.57 -23.72
C LEU A 110 -32.35 28.24 -24.41
N ILE A 111 -32.32 28.24 -25.72
CA ILE A 111 -32.39 27.03 -26.52
C ILE A 111 -30.98 26.78 -27.04
N ALA A 112 -30.31 25.74 -26.48
CA ALA A 112 -28.90 25.52 -26.67
C ALA A 112 -28.52 24.09 -26.99
N VAL A 113 -27.43 23.92 -27.69
CA VAL A 113 -26.66 22.66 -27.80
C VAL A 113 -25.34 22.82 -27.09
N ALA A 114 -24.76 21.70 -26.64
CA ALA A 114 -23.42 21.66 -26.10
C ALA A 114 -22.43 21.13 -27.13
N GLU A 115 -21.27 21.72 -27.22
CA GLU A 115 -20.13 21.20 -27.96
C GLU A 115 -19.01 20.91 -26.95
N ILE A 116 -18.37 19.74 -27.06
CA ILE A 116 -17.16 19.37 -26.28
C ILE A 116 -16.02 19.28 -27.29
N ASP A 117 -14.98 20.08 -27.10
CA ASP A 117 -13.79 20.13 -27.94
C ASP A 117 -14.12 20.38 -29.43
N GLY A 118 -15.21 21.11 -29.68
CA GLY A 118 -15.69 21.48 -31.03
C GLY A 118 -16.61 20.45 -31.69
N GLU A 119 -16.98 19.38 -31.01
CA GLU A 119 -17.90 18.36 -31.48
C GLU A 119 -19.25 18.48 -30.75
N GLU A 120 -20.38 18.55 -31.49
CA GLU A 120 -21.74 18.65 -30.93
C GLU A 120 -22.04 17.35 -30.10
N VAL A 121 -22.47 17.52 -28.88
CA VAL A 121 -22.88 16.42 -27.98
C VAL A 121 -24.16 15.76 -28.52
N ARG A 122 -24.12 14.45 -28.72
CA ARG A 122 -25.21 13.63 -29.25
C ARG A 122 -25.68 12.56 -28.29
N ASN A 123 -25.95 12.98 -27.03
CA ASN A 123 -26.40 12.09 -25.98
C ASN A 123 -27.19 12.87 -24.93
N ASP A 124 -28.21 12.21 -24.33
CA ASP A 124 -29.11 12.75 -23.30
C ASP A 124 -28.58 12.61 -21.88
N VAL A 125 -27.39 12.00 -21.69
CA VAL A 125 -26.73 11.90 -20.38
C VAL A 125 -26.17 13.22 -19.88
N TYR A 126 -26.14 14.26 -20.74
CA TYR A 126 -25.58 15.55 -20.35
C TYR A 126 -26.65 16.54 -19.88
N GLU A 127 -26.28 17.39 -18.94
CA GLU A 127 -27.09 18.47 -18.39
C GLU A 127 -26.34 19.79 -18.47
N ILE A 128 -27.04 20.85 -18.90
CA ILE A 128 -26.53 22.22 -18.89
C ILE A 128 -27.06 22.93 -17.64
N GLY A 129 -26.16 23.47 -16.83
CA GLY A 129 -26.45 24.40 -15.73
C GLY A 129 -26.15 25.83 -16.12
N ALA A 130 -27.03 26.78 -15.73
CA ALA A 130 -26.84 28.22 -15.87
C ALA A 130 -26.59 28.84 -14.50
N PHE A 131 -25.63 29.75 -14.42
CA PHE A 131 -25.15 30.33 -13.16
C PHE A 131 -25.00 31.84 -13.24
N CYS A 132 -25.14 32.54 -12.10
CA CYS A 132 -24.68 33.92 -11.94
C CYS A 132 -23.79 33.95 -10.68
N GLY A 133 -22.45 33.97 -10.88
CA GLY A 133 -21.51 33.59 -9.83
C GLY A 133 -21.77 32.13 -9.39
N ASP A 134 -21.88 31.86 -8.11
CA ASP A 134 -22.15 30.53 -7.55
C ASP A 134 -23.65 30.17 -7.54
N ASP A 135 -24.54 31.12 -7.85
CA ASP A 135 -25.98 30.89 -7.79
C ASP A 135 -26.51 30.15 -9.01
N VAL A 136 -27.12 28.99 -8.80
CA VAL A 136 -27.80 28.24 -9.87
C VAL A 136 -29.04 29.00 -10.34
N ARG A 137 -29.06 29.38 -11.61
CA ARG A 137 -30.15 30.16 -12.24
C ARG A 137 -31.06 29.32 -13.13
N GLY A 138 -30.58 28.16 -13.58
CA GLY A 138 -31.34 27.23 -14.41
C GLY A 138 -30.59 25.90 -14.58
N SER A 139 -31.33 24.85 -14.91
CA SER A 139 -30.72 23.56 -15.29
C SER A 139 -31.66 22.79 -16.20
N GLN A 140 -31.08 22.05 -17.15
CA GLN A 140 -31.84 21.26 -18.11
C GLN A 140 -30.95 20.17 -18.71
N ARG A 141 -31.41 18.91 -18.70
CA ARG A 141 -30.77 17.84 -19.48
C ARG A 141 -31.01 18.04 -20.98
N LEU A 142 -30.05 17.57 -21.78
CA LEU A 142 -30.25 17.50 -23.20
C LEU A 142 -31.33 16.50 -23.52
N ILE A 143 -32.22 16.86 -24.47
CA ILE A 143 -33.28 15.97 -24.99
C ILE A 143 -33.09 15.79 -26.48
N HIS A 144 -33.40 14.60 -26.99
CA HIS A 144 -33.30 14.31 -28.42
C HIS A 144 -34.48 14.89 -29.19
N GLU A 145 -34.23 15.83 -30.05
CA GLU A 145 -35.20 16.38 -31.01
C GLU A 145 -34.98 15.80 -32.41
N TYR A 146 -36.01 15.11 -32.90
CA TYR A 146 -36.01 14.49 -34.20
C TYR A 146 -37.22 14.95 -35.00
N ILE A 147 -37.00 15.65 -36.13
CA ILE A 147 -38.06 16.11 -37.02
C ILE A 147 -37.77 15.64 -38.43
N GLU A 148 -38.72 14.97 -39.01
CA GLU A 148 -38.71 14.52 -40.41
C GLU A 148 -39.82 15.24 -41.20
N ASN A 149 -39.49 15.69 -42.38
CA ASN A 149 -40.44 16.30 -43.31
C ASN A 149 -40.32 15.65 -44.69
N ASN A 150 -41.39 14.97 -45.14
CA ASN A 150 -41.49 14.23 -46.41
C ASN A 150 -40.38 13.19 -46.64
N GLY A 151 -39.87 12.57 -45.60
CA GLY A 151 -38.79 11.58 -45.66
C GLY A 151 -37.38 12.13 -45.56
N ASP A 152 -37.25 13.47 -45.45
CA ASP A 152 -35.98 14.10 -45.18
C ASP A 152 -35.87 14.51 -43.71
N VAL A 153 -34.79 14.16 -43.05
CA VAL A 153 -34.50 14.56 -41.65
C VAL A 153 -34.16 16.04 -41.64
N VAL A 154 -34.96 16.85 -40.94
CA VAL A 154 -34.79 18.31 -40.83
C VAL A 154 -34.09 18.71 -39.55
N VAL A 155 -34.33 17.97 -38.47
CA VAL A 155 -33.66 18.12 -37.17
C VAL A 155 -33.34 16.73 -36.63
N ASP A 156 -32.11 16.55 -36.20
CA ASP A 156 -31.63 15.35 -35.44
C ASP A 156 -30.50 15.82 -34.55
N ARG A 157 -30.84 16.25 -33.32
CA ARG A 157 -29.86 16.77 -32.35
C ARG A 157 -30.33 16.68 -30.92
N PHE A 158 -29.36 16.79 -29.99
CA PHE A 158 -29.63 16.87 -28.55
C PHE A 158 -29.60 18.31 -28.12
N ILE A 159 -30.68 18.81 -27.51
CA ILE A 159 -30.92 20.23 -27.23
C ILE A 159 -31.46 20.45 -25.83
N ALA A 160 -31.12 21.57 -25.21
CA ALA A 160 -31.70 22.02 -23.96
C ALA A 160 -32.64 23.19 -24.18
N TYR A 161 -33.85 23.11 -23.65
CA TYR A 161 -34.77 24.23 -23.49
C TYR A 161 -34.64 24.74 -22.05
N LEU A 162 -33.60 25.54 -21.80
CA LEU A 162 -33.14 25.91 -20.46
C LEU A 162 -33.86 27.18 -19.99
N PRO A 163 -34.75 27.08 -18.96
CA PRO A 163 -35.29 28.25 -18.31
C PRO A 163 -34.24 28.82 -17.37
N ILE A 164 -33.95 30.09 -17.48
CA ILE A 164 -32.98 30.83 -16.67
C ILE A 164 -33.74 31.90 -15.88
N TYR A 165 -33.56 31.92 -14.56
CA TYR A 165 -34.20 32.88 -13.64
C TYR A 165 -33.17 33.93 -13.25
N GLY A 166 -33.57 35.23 -13.28
CA GLY A 166 -32.62 36.27 -13.00
C GLY A 166 -33.18 37.65 -12.98
N THR A 167 -32.29 38.63 -13.00
CA THR A 167 -32.59 40.07 -13.07
C THR A 167 -31.89 40.63 -14.27
N ASP A 168 -32.53 41.60 -14.99
CA ASP A 168 -31.95 42.23 -16.17
C ASP A 168 -30.53 42.73 -15.91
N SER A 169 -29.63 42.36 -16.80
CA SER A 169 -28.18 42.61 -16.78
C SER A 169 -27.34 41.63 -15.96
N ASP A 170 -27.93 40.58 -15.34
CA ASP A 170 -27.12 39.49 -14.78
C ASP A 170 -26.29 38.84 -15.91
N VAL A 171 -25.02 38.57 -15.65
CA VAL A 171 -24.17 37.81 -16.56
C VAL A 171 -24.30 36.34 -16.22
N ILE A 172 -24.77 35.57 -17.19
CA ILE A 172 -25.00 34.13 -17.00
C ILE A 172 -23.86 33.35 -17.63
N THR A 173 -23.29 32.47 -16.84
CA THR A 173 -22.27 31.50 -17.25
C THR A 173 -22.87 30.09 -17.24
N PHE A 174 -22.18 29.12 -17.86
CA PHE A 174 -22.71 27.80 -18.09
C PHE A 174 -21.71 26.71 -17.71
N LYS A 175 -22.21 25.64 -17.12
CA LYS A 175 -21.47 24.39 -16.88
C LYS A 175 -22.19 23.22 -17.53
N LEU A 176 -21.46 22.18 -17.85
CA LEU A 176 -21.98 20.92 -18.37
C LEU A 176 -21.73 19.80 -17.39
N TYR A 177 -22.69 18.91 -17.19
CA TYR A 177 -22.56 17.75 -16.32
C TYR A 177 -22.91 16.47 -17.08
N ASN A 178 -22.08 15.45 -16.94
CA ASN A 178 -22.34 14.11 -17.48
C ASN A 178 -22.85 13.21 -16.35
N HIS A 179 -24.10 12.76 -16.43
CA HIS A 179 -24.77 11.93 -15.44
C HIS A 179 -24.30 10.47 -15.44
N GLU A 180 -23.68 9.99 -16.51
CA GLU A 180 -23.15 8.62 -16.57
C GLU A 180 -21.79 8.51 -15.91
N THR A 181 -20.91 9.48 -16.14
CA THR A 181 -19.55 9.53 -15.56
C THR A 181 -19.46 10.39 -14.31
N GLU A 182 -20.57 11.05 -13.90
CA GLU A 182 -20.62 12.00 -12.78
C GLU A 182 -19.58 13.12 -12.89
N THR A 183 -19.28 13.56 -14.13
CA THR A 183 -18.24 14.55 -14.42
C THR A 183 -18.86 15.92 -14.66
N GLU A 184 -18.41 16.93 -13.91
CA GLU A 184 -18.69 18.33 -14.16
C GLU A 184 -17.59 18.91 -15.04
N PHE A 185 -17.97 19.55 -16.16
CA PHE A 185 -17.08 20.25 -17.05
C PHE A 185 -16.87 21.69 -16.55
N ASP A 186 -15.68 22.22 -16.78
CA ASP A 186 -15.38 23.61 -16.46
C ASP A 186 -16.34 24.58 -17.16
N GLU A 187 -16.36 25.81 -16.67
CA GLU A 187 -17.27 26.85 -17.17
C GLU A 187 -17.02 27.12 -18.64
N SER A 188 -18.12 27.23 -19.43
CA SER A 188 -18.06 27.59 -20.83
C SER A 188 -17.46 28.98 -21.04
N ASP A 189 -16.67 29.16 -22.07
CA ASP A 189 -16.20 30.48 -22.49
C ASP A 189 -17.34 31.41 -22.98
N VAL A 190 -18.52 30.82 -23.22
CA VAL A 190 -19.71 31.53 -23.70
C VAL A 190 -20.52 32.02 -22.53
N THR A 191 -20.81 33.31 -22.52
CA THR A 191 -21.71 33.95 -21.54
C THR A 191 -22.87 34.65 -22.25
N ILE A 192 -24.00 34.78 -21.56
CA ILE A 192 -25.11 35.62 -22.01
C ILE A 192 -25.53 36.62 -20.95
N THR A 193 -26.10 37.77 -21.40
CA THR A 193 -26.70 38.71 -20.46
C THR A 193 -28.18 38.39 -20.32
N PHE A 194 -28.64 38.22 -19.09
CA PHE A 194 -30.03 37.98 -18.79
C PHE A 194 -30.89 39.16 -19.24
N ALA A 195 -31.99 38.82 -19.95
CA ALA A 195 -33.01 39.77 -20.37
C ALA A 195 -34.39 39.15 -20.14
N SER A 196 -35.22 39.82 -19.30
CA SER A 196 -36.55 39.34 -18.91
C SER A 196 -37.45 39.01 -20.10
N ASN A 197 -38.13 37.85 -20.03
CA ASN A 197 -39.12 37.41 -21.02
C ASN A 197 -38.60 37.32 -22.48
N THR A 198 -37.30 36.98 -22.65
CA THR A 198 -36.68 36.77 -23.94
C THR A 198 -36.35 35.29 -24.20
N ASN A 199 -36.22 34.94 -25.49
CA ASN A 199 -35.68 33.66 -25.91
C ASN A 199 -34.37 33.92 -26.64
N VAL A 200 -33.35 33.08 -26.34
CA VAL A 200 -32.07 33.06 -27.05
C VAL A 200 -31.93 31.73 -27.75
N GLY A 201 -31.68 31.75 -29.05
CA GLY A 201 -31.67 30.57 -29.92
C GLY A 201 -33.07 30.07 -30.29
N ASP A 202 -33.13 29.15 -31.21
CA ASP A 202 -34.32 28.40 -31.59
C ASP A 202 -33.92 26.96 -31.99
N LEU A 203 -34.91 26.09 -32.28
CA LEU A 203 -34.67 24.69 -32.62
C LEU A 203 -33.79 24.49 -33.84
N PHE A 204 -33.87 25.38 -34.83
CA PHE A 204 -33.08 25.25 -36.05
C PHE A 204 -31.72 25.97 -35.95
N ASN A 205 -31.65 26.99 -35.12
CA ASN A 205 -30.45 27.79 -34.85
C ASN A 205 -30.26 27.91 -33.31
N PRO A 206 -29.94 26.82 -32.63
CA PRO A 206 -29.73 26.85 -31.20
C PRO A 206 -28.45 27.63 -30.83
N HIS A 207 -28.41 28.16 -29.65
CA HIS A 207 -27.21 28.78 -29.12
C HIS A 207 -26.17 27.70 -28.83
N VAL A 208 -24.95 27.86 -29.29
CA VAL A 208 -23.89 26.86 -29.06
C VAL A 208 -23.13 27.22 -27.78
N LEU A 209 -23.09 26.31 -26.84
CA LEU A 209 -22.27 26.41 -25.64
C LEU A 209 -21.07 25.48 -25.81
N THR A 210 -19.89 26.04 -25.76
CA THR A 210 -18.63 25.29 -25.94
C THR A 210 -18.01 24.93 -24.59
N PHE A 211 -17.62 23.67 -24.44
CA PHE A 211 -16.95 23.15 -23.28
C PHE A 211 -15.68 22.44 -23.73
N ALA A 212 -14.62 22.54 -22.96
CA ALA A 212 -13.45 21.70 -23.14
C ALA A 212 -13.63 20.40 -22.33
N THR A 213 -13.18 19.27 -22.87
CA THR A 213 -12.99 18.08 -22.05
C THR A 213 -12.11 18.52 -20.89
N PRO A 214 -12.53 18.29 -19.64
CA PRO A 214 -11.72 18.67 -18.50
C PRO A 214 -10.33 18.05 -18.67
N GLN A 215 -9.37 18.86 -19.08
CA GLN A 215 -7.94 18.52 -18.97
C GLN A 215 -7.56 18.67 -17.50
N ASN A 216 -8.30 17.98 -16.67
CA ASN A 216 -8.03 18.06 -15.27
C ASN A 216 -7.05 16.95 -14.98
N ASP A 217 -5.81 17.32 -14.88
CA ASP A 217 -4.88 16.53 -14.09
C ASP A 217 -5.56 16.29 -12.74
N PRO A 218 -5.74 15.04 -12.32
CA PRO A 218 -6.47 14.72 -11.11
C PRO A 218 -5.84 15.39 -9.90
N VAL A 219 -6.62 16.15 -9.14
CA VAL A 219 -6.16 16.81 -7.92
C VAL A 219 -6.82 16.14 -6.73
N PHE A 220 -6.03 15.54 -5.86
CA PHE A 220 -6.51 14.99 -4.60
C PHE A 220 -6.68 16.13 -3.60
N THR A 221 -7.89 16.38 -3.14
CA THR A 221 -8.21 17.46 -2.21
C THR A 221 -8.81 16.97 -0.89
N GLY A 222 -9.05 15.67 -0.80
CA GLY A 222 -9.64 15.01 0.35
C GLY A 222 -8.63 14.59 1.41
N ASN A 223 -9.08 13.67 2.27
CA ASN A 223 -8.26 13.01 3.26
C ASN A 223 -8.55 11.51 3.26
N GLY A 224 -7.51 10.67 3.19
CA GLY A 224 -7.59 9.22 3.26
C GLY A 224 -7.44 8.52 1.91
N SER A 225 -8.31 7.55 1.62
CA SER A 225 -8.10 6.61 0.50
C SER A 225 -8.05 7.29 -0.88
N TRP A 226 -7.04 6.91 -1.66
CA TRP A 226 -6.87 7.23 -3.07
C TRP A 226 -8.09 6.83 -3.92
N ASN A 227 -8.66 5.65 -3.67
CA ASN A 227 -9.79 5.08 -4.44
C ASN A 227 -11.16 5.67 -4.12
N LYS A 228 -11.24 6.69 -3.30
CA LYS A 228 -12.50 7.34 -3.01
C LYS A 228 -12.69 8.55 -3.92
N ALA A 229 -13.58 8.44 -4.91
CA ALA A 229 -13.84 9.49 -5.90
C ALA A 229 -14.13 10.87 -5.26
N SER A 230 -14.82 10.92 -4.12
CA SER A 230 -15.10 12.17 -3.42
C SER A 230 -13.87 12.86 -2.81
N ASN A 231 -12.71 12.22 -2.79
CA ASN A 231 -11.45 12.81 -2.36
C ASN A 231 -10.73 13.54 -3.52
N TRP A 232 -11.23 13.40 -4.74
CA TRP A 232 -10.68 14.02 -5.92
C TRP A 232 -11.54 15.23 -6.34
N LYS A 233 -10.89 16.29 -6.76
CA LYS A 233 -11.57 17.47 -7.30
C LYS A 233 -12.46 17.03 -8.47
N ASN A 234 -13.73 17.43 -8.44
CA ASN A 234 -14.74 17.05 -9.44
C ASN A 234 -14.92 15.53 -9.61
N SER A 235 -14.54 14.72 -8.60
CA SER A 235 -14.58 13.25 -8.64
C SER A 235 -13.78 12.61 -9.77
N ILE A 236 -12.79 13.30 -10.34
CA ILE A 236 -11.95 12.81 -11.42
C ILE A 236 -10.85 11.92 -10.83
N MET A 237 -11.00 10.62 -11.02
CA MET A 237 -10.03 9.62 -10.60
C MET A 237 -8.86 9.55 -11.58
N PRO A 238 -7.60 9.38 -11.10
CA PRO A 238 -6.46 9.23 -11.99
C PRO A 238 -6.44 7.90 -12.73
N THR A 239 -5.82 7.91 -13.89
CA THR A 239 -5.45 6.76 -14.71
C THR A 239 -3.92 6.65 -14.79
N GLU A 240 -3.41 5.60 -15.40
CA GLU A 240 -1.97 5.40 -15.64
C GLU A 240 -1.29 6.55 -16.41
N ASN A 241 -2.05 7.30 -17.22
CA ASN A 241 -1.53 8.42 -18.00
C ASN A 241 -1.74 9.80 -17.34
N SER A 242 -2.25 9.84 -16.12
CA SER A 242 -2.58 11.10 -15.44
C SER A 242 -1.35 11.75 -14.81
N ASN A 243 -1.32 13.09 -14.85
CA ASN A 243 -0.43 13.91 -14.03
C ASN A 243 -1.20 14.31 -12.77
N VAL A 244 -0.77 13.83 -11.64
CA VAL A 244 -1.52 13.92 -10.39
C VAL A 244 -0.95 14.98 -9.48
N THR A 245 -1.81 15.77 -8.85
CA THR A 245 -1.42 16.69 -7.77
C THR A 245 -2.07 16.27 -6.46
N ILE A 246 -1.27 16.11 -5.42
CA ILE A 246 -1.74 15.88 -4.04
C ILE A 246 -1.82 17.21 -3.32
N ASN A 247 -3.05 17.65 -3.05
CA ASN A 247 -3.37 18.85 -2.28
C ASN A 247 -4.26 18.51 -1.07
N GLY A 248 -4.05 17.36 -0.49
CA GLY A 248 -4.71 16.79 0.70
C GLY A 248 -3.83 15.65 1.24
N ASP A 249 -4.34 14.88 2.20
CA ASP A 249 -3.59 13.76 2.77
C ASP A 249 -4.12 12.44 2.19
N ALA A 250 -3.39 11.91 1.21
CA ALA A 250 -3.78 10.73 0.46
C ALA A 250 -3.17 9.43 1.02
N SER A 251 -3.83 8.30 0.83
CA SER A 251 -3.26 6.99 1.14
C SER A 251 -3.58 5.95 0.07
N ILE A 252 -2.58 5.15 -0.29
CA ILE A 252 -2.64 4.06 -1.26
C ILE A 252 -2.45 2.74 -0.53
N SER A 253 -3.35 1.77 -0.74
CA SER A 253 -3.28 0.40 -0.18
C SER A 253 -3.39 -0.70 -1.25
N GLU A 254 -3.26 -0.33 -2.50
CA GLU A 254 -3.37 -1.20 -3.67
C GLU A 254 -2.39 -0.76 -4.75
N GLU A 255 -2.41 -1.42 -5.90
CA GLU A 255 -1.54 -1.06 -7.02
C GLU A 255 -2.11 0.14 -7.79
N VAL A 256 -1.31 1.19 -7.92
CA VAL A 256 -1.63 2.44 -8.60
C VAL A 256 -0.48 2.80 -9.53
N SER A 257 -0.81 3.17 -10.77
CA SER A 257 0.15 3.72 -11.73
C SER A 257 -0.32 5.09 -12.22
N VAL A 258 0.59 6.04 -12.32
CA VAL A 258 0.32 7.38 -12.85
C VAL A 258 1.51 7.83 -13.69
N ASN A 259 1.30 8.81 -14.60
CA ASN A 259 2.40 9.37 -15.39
C ASN A 259 3.30 10.23 -14.52
N SER A 260 2.75 11.25 -13.86
CA SER A 260 3.51 12.14 -12.97
C SER A 260 2.76 12.41 -11.67
N LEU A 261 3.50 12.74 -10.61
CA LEU A 261 2.94 13.04 -9.30
C LEU A 261 3.66 14.21 -8.64
N VAL A 262 2.90 15.19 -8.18
CA VAL A 262 3.39 16.32 -7.37
C VAL A 262 2.68 16.30 -6.02
N ILE A 263 3.43 16.31 -4.94
CA ILE A 263 2.90 16.45 -3.58
C ILE A 263 3.16 17.88 -3.13
N ASN A 264 2.09 18.64 -2.89
CA ASN A 264 2.19 20.03 -2.46
C ASN A 264 2.74 20.11 -1.04
N GLU A 265 3.35 21.24 -0.73
CA GLU A 265 3.90 21.56 0.60
C GLU A 265 2.84 21.42 1.70
N GLY A 266 3.22 20.81 2.82
CA GLY A 266 2.30 20.53 3.93
C GLY A 266 1.19 19.52 3.63
N LYS A 267 1.33 18.73 2.53
CA LYS A 267 0.42 17.64 2.16
C LYS A 267 1.17 16.32 2.13
N SER A 268 0.43 15.21 2.29
CA SER A 268 1.06 13.91 2.39
C SER A 268 0.45 12.86 1.48
N LEU A 269 1.31 11.95 1.00
CA LEU A 269 0.93 10.71 0.36
C LEU A 269 1.54 9.54 1.13
N THR A 270 0.69 8.67 1.67
CA THR A 270 1.13 7.47 2.41
C THR A 270 0.89 6.23 1.58
N ILE A 271 1.94 5.50 1.25
CA ILE A 271 1.86 4.17 0.63
C ILE A 271 1.84 3.14 1.75
N LYS A 272 0.67 2.56 1.99
CA LYS A 272 0.42 1.60 3.08
C LYS A 272 0.89 0.21 2.73
N ASN A 273 0.89 -0.67 3.73
CA ASN A 273 1.16 -2.10 3.53
C ASN A 273 0.27 -2.66 2.42
N GLY A 274 0.89 -3.29 1.42
CA GLY A 274 0.24 -3.82 0.21
C GLY A 274 0.04 -2.80 -0.91
N GLY A 275 0.23 -1.50 -0.65
CA GLY A 275 0.19 -0.45 -1.67
C GLY A 275 1.44 -0.49 -2.56
N ILE A 276 1.23 -0.32 -3.86
CA ILE A 276 2.30 -0.21 -4.86
C ILE A 276 2.01 1.03 -5.71
N LEU A 277 2.94 1.97 -5.73
CA LEU A 277 2.85 3.16 -6.56
C LEU A 277 3.90 3.11 -7.66
N THR A 278 3.47 3.25 -8.91
CA THR A 278 4.37 3.37 -10.07
C THR A 278 4.23 4.75 -10.68
N ILE A 279 5.35 5.44 -10.81
CA ILE A 279 5.46 6.75 -11.47
C ILE A 279 6.32 6.56 -12.72
N GLU A 280 5.76 6.88 -13.88
CA GLU A 280 6.45 6.67 -15.16
C GLU A 280 7.39 7.84 -15.51
N ASP A 281 6.99 9.07 -15.16
CA ASP A 281 7.73 10.30 -15.52
C ASP A 281 8.13 11.07 -14.23
N ASP A 282 7.57 12.23 -13.95
CA ASP A 282 8.01 13.11 -12.87
C ASP A 282 7.37 12.79 -11.51
N LEU A 283 8.20 12.75 -10.46
CA LEU A 283 7.78 12.70 -9.06
C LEU A 283 8.40 13.85 -8.29
N VAL A 284 7.57 14.70 -7.70
CA VAL A 284 8.01 15.83 -6.88
C VAL A 284 7.55 15.64 -5.43
N SER A 285 8.52 15.45 -4.54
CA SER A 285 8.35 15.44 -3.09
C SER A 285 9.56 16.15 -2.47
N ASN A 286 9.34 17.31 -1.89
CA ASN A 286 10.41 18.19 -1.42
C ASN A 286 10.67 18.09 0.09
N ASP A 287 9.78 17.42 0.83
CA ASP A 287 9.89 17.21 2.27
C ASP A 287 9.73 15.73 2.61
N TYR A 288 10.43 15.27 3.63
CA TYR A 288 10.39 13.87 4.06
C TYR A 288 9.02 13.43 4.56
N ASN A 289 8.21 14.37 5.07
CA ASN A 289 6.85 14.11 5.54
C ASN A 289 5.80 14.06 4.41
N ASN A 290 6.16 14.52 3.21
CA ASN A 290 5.23 14.56 2.08
C ASN A 290 4.99 13.17 1.48
N LEU A 291 6.02 12.31 1.43
CA LEU A 291 5.91 10.95 0.90
C LEU A 291 6.32 9.94 1.97
N ILE A 292 5.36 9.18 2.44
CA ILE A 292 5.55 8.18 3.49
C ILE A 292 5.31 6.80 2.91
N ILE A 293 6.26 5.89 3.12
CA ILE A 293 6.18 4.49 2.70
C ILE A 293 6.14 3.65 3.97
N GLU A 294 4.98 3.08 4.29
CA GLU A 294 4.84 2.17 5.43
C GLU A 294 5.47 0.80 5.13
N ASP A 295 5.74 0.01 6.16
CA ASP A 295 6.25 -1.36 6.02
C ASP A 295 5.33 -2.20 5.13
N GLY A 296 5.88 -2.73 4.03
CA GLY A 296 5.15 -3.45 2.99
C GLY A 296 4.58 -2.58 1.87
N GLY A 297 4.71 -1.25 1.95
CA GLY A 297 4.47 -0.34 0.83
C GLY A 297 5.65 -0.34 -0.15
N GLN A 298 5.38 -0.05 -1.43
CA GLN A 298 6.38 -0.07 -2.49
C GLN A 298 6.20 1.11 -3.44
N ILE A 299 7.30 1.66 -3.94
CA ILE A 299 7.28 2.68 -4.98
C ILE A 299 8.31 2.39 -6.07
N TYR A 300 7.87 2.51 -7.32
CA TYR A 300 8.70 2.48 -8.53
C TYR A 300 8.77 3.89 -9.12
N GLN A 301 9.96 4.45 -9.21
CA GLN A 301 10.19 5.80 -9.74
C GLN A 301 11.63 5.96 -10.26
N ASN A 302 11.86 6.95 -11.11
CA ASN A 302 13.18 7.21 -11.73
C ASN A 302 13.67 8.65 -11.53
N ASN A 303 13.15 9.35 -10.52
CA ASN A 303 13.44 10.76 -10.27
C ASN A 303 14.58 10.98 -9.28
N ASP A 304 15.31 12.05 -9.46
CA ASP A 304 16.34 12.54 -8.54
C ASP A 304 15.73 13.34 -7.38
N ASN A 305 16.39 13.31 -6.23
CA ASN A 305 16.11 14.19 -5.08
C ASN A 305 14.66 14.10 -4.54
N VAL A 306 14.02 12.97 -4.67
CA VAL A 306 12.69 12.74 -4.10
C VAL A 306 12.84 12.48 -2.61
N SER A 307 12.41 13.43 -1.78
CA SER A 307 12.40 13.28 -0.32
C SER A 307 11.27 12.38 0.14
N ALA A 308 11.56 11.45 1.06
CA ALA A 308 10.56 10.52 1.59
C ALA A 308 10.97 9.99 2.97
N THR A 309 10.00 9.39 3.65
CA THR A 309 10.21 8.59 4.87
C THR A 309 9.74 7.15 4.63
N PHE A 310 10.63 6.18 4.84
CA PHE A 310 10.28 4.76 4.90
C PHE A 310 10.14 4.34 6.37
N LYS A 311 9.03 3.68 6.68
CA LYS A 311 8.70 3.19 8.05
C LYS A 311 8.80 1.68 8.10
N LYS A 312 9.60 1.16 9.03
CA LYS A 312 9.76 -0.28 9.29
C LYS A 312 9.19 -0.63 10.65
N ASN A 313 8.18 -1.50 10.67
CA ASN A 313 7.59 -1.95 11.92
C ASN A 313 8.49 -2.97 12.61
N ILE A 314 8.78 -2.72 13.87
CA ILE A 314 9.51 -3.60 14.78
C ILE A 314 8.50 -4.20 15.74
N VAL A 315 7.98 -5.37 15.39
CA VAL A 315 6.87 -6.01 16.12
C VAL A 315 7.33 -7.05 17.16
N ASN A 316 8.62 -7.41 17.15
CA ASN A 316 9.20 -8.39 18.04
C ASN A 316 10.38 -7.79 18.79
N PRO A 317 10.13 -7.07 19.88
CA PRO A 317 11.18 -6.58 20.74
C PRO A 317 11.86 -7.73 21.47
N SER A 318 13.08 -7.52 21.94
CA SER A 318 13.75 -8.48 22.80
C SER A 318 13.04 -8.56 24.17
N GLU A 319 12.56 -9.72 24.54
CA GLU A 319 11.88 -9.92 25.83
C GLU A 319 12.81 -9.75 27.05
N GLN A 320 14.12 -9.86 26.85
CA GLN A 320 15.15 -9.77 27.90
C GLN A 320 16.28 -8.90 27.40
N TRP A 321 16.03 -7.62 27.28
CA TRP A 321 16.96 -6.65 26.78
C TRP A 321 18.34 -6.71 27.46
N GLY A 322 19.39 -6.82 26.65
CA GLY A 322 20.78 -6.85 27.11
C GLY A 322 21.38 -8.25 27.27
N GLU A 323 20.66 -9.34 27.03
CA GLU A 323 21.19 -10.69 26.97
C GLU A 323 21.44 -11.15 25.52
N LEU A 324 22.64 -11.71 25.26
CA LEU A 324 23.08 -12.06 23.89
C LEU A 324 22.36 -13.29 23.27
N ASP A 325 21.53 -13.98 24.02
CA ASP A 325 20.99 -15.31 23.66
C ASP A 325 19.56 -15.26 23.11
N GLU A 326 19.06 -14.10 22.61
CA GLU A 326 17.65 -13.90 22.54
C GLU A 326 17.06 -13.64 21.15
N SER A 327 15.72 -13.78 21.10
CA SER A 327 14.86 -13.34 20.02
C SER A 327 14.86 -11.80 19.85
N GLY A 328 14.27 -11.28 18.79
CA GLY A 328 14.14 -9.84 18.55
C GLY A 328 15.24 -9.24 17.70
N TRP A 329 16.26 -10.01 17.33
CA TRP A 329 17.24 -9.58 16.35
C TRP A 329 16.69 -9.66 14.93
N GLN A 330 16.98 -8.64 14.11
CA GLN A 330 16.58 -8.60 12.72
C GLN A 330 17.59 -7.91 11.84
N PHE A 331 17.67 -8.34 10.59
CA PHE A 331 18.45 -7.66 9.57
C PHE A 331 17.61 -6.62 8.87
N ILE A 332 18.05 -5.38 8.95
CA ILE A 332 17.37 -4.23 8.36
C ILE A 332 18.29 -3.47 7.43
N THR A 333 17.72 -2.76 6.48
CA THR A 333 18.46 -1.87 5.58
C THR A 333 17.63 -0.62 5.26
N SER A 334 18.28 0.49 5.00
CA SER A 334 17.59 1.69 4.48
C SER A 334 17.43 1.60 2.96
N PRO A 335 16.21 1.76 2.44
CA PRO A 335 15.99 1.90 0.99
C PRO A 335 16.24 3.34 0.51
N MET A 336 16.72 4.22 1.40
CA MET A 336 16.98 5.64 1.15
C MET A 336 18.47 5.91 1.09
N SER A 337 18.89 6.83 0.25
CA SER A 337 20.20 7.47 0.37
C SER A 337 20.14 8.58 1.42
N ASN A 338 21.27 8.78 2.11
CA ASN A 338 21.43 9.80 3.16
C ASN A 338 20.54 9.64 4.40
N SER A 339 19.93 8.47 4.63
CA SER A 339 19.26 8.20 5.89
C SER A 339 20.24 8.24 7.05
N MET A 340 19.87 8.99 8.06
CA MET A 340 20.73 9.17 9.24
C MET A 340 20.53 8.02 10.24
N VAL A 341 21.60 7.57 10.85
CA VAL A 341 21.51 6.53 11.92
C VAL A 341 20.72 7.06 13.12
N SER A 342 20.77 8.36 13.38
CA SER A 342 20.00 9.00 14.45
C SER A 342 18.50 8.92 14.28
N ASP A 343 17.98 8.92 13.05
CA ASP A 343 16.55 8.82 12.78
C ASP A 343 15.97 7.45 13.15
N PHE A 344 16.86 6.49 13.35
CA PHE A 344 16.52 5.12 13.70
C PHE A 344 16.28 4.91 15.21
N ALA A 345 16.53 5.91 16.04
CA ALA A 345 16.28 5.83 17.47
C ALA A 345 14.76 5.74 17.75
N PRO A 346 14.32 4.83 18.65
CA PRO A 346 12.92 4.77 19.03
C PRO A 346 12.52 6.00 19.87
N GLU A 347 11.23 6.33 19.87
CA GLU A 347 10.69 7.39 20.75
C GLU A 347 10.91 7.07 22.24
N SER A 348 10.90 5.78 22.59
CA SER A 348 11.12 5.31 23.96
C SER A 348 11.77 3.94 23.98
N GLY A 349 12.45 3.60 25.06
CA GLY A 349 13.18 2.33 25.24
C GLY A 349 14.57 2.38 24.60
N ASN A 350 15.29 1.28 24.77
CA ASN A 350 16.64 1.13 24.22
C ASN A 350 16.60 0.39 22.88
N TYR A 351 17.67 0.53 22.12
CA TYR A 351 17.87 -0.27 20.90
C TYR A 351 19.36 -0.51 20.72
N ASP A 352 19.71 -1.56 19.95
CA ASP A 352 21.07 -1.79 19.47
C ASP A 352 21.10 -1.88 17.96
N LEU A 353 22.17 -1.38 17.40
CA LEU A 353 22.42 -1.38 15.97
C LEU A 353 23.87 -1.79 15.74
N PHE A 354 24.07 -2.90 15.02
CA PHE A 354 25.39 -3.41 14.69
C PHE A 354 25.59 -3.48 13.19
N ARG A 355 26.81 -3.17 12.78
CA ARG A 355 27.32 -3.44 11.44
C ARG A 355 28.17 -4.69 11.46
N TYR A 356 28.13 -5.48 10.39
CA TYR A 356 28.98 -6.65 10.21
C TYR A 356 30.24 -6.32 9.42
N ASP A 357 31.40 -6.69 9.93
CA ASP A 357 32.68 -6.72 9.21
C ASP A 357 33.39 -8.04 9.49
N GLY A 358 33.27 -8.99 8.56
CA GLY A 358 33.89 -10.32 8.69
C GLY A 358 35.43 -10.30 8.66
N THR A 359 36.05 -9.17 8.32
CA THR A 359 37.51 -9.01 8.31
C THR A 359 38.06 -8.57 9.66
N ALA A 360 37.22 -8.00 10.52
CA ALA A 360 37.58 -7.51 11.84
C ALA A 360 37.73 -8.66 12.85
N GLU A 361 38.48 -8.42 13.92
CA GLU A 361 38.63 -9.37 15.05
C GLU A 361 37.29 -9.67 15.71
N TYR A 362 36.49 -8.63 15.92
CA TYR A 362 35.09 -8.72 16.35
C TYR A 362 34.21 -8.35 15.17
N GLN A 363 33.51 -9.33 14.57
CA GLN A 363 32.77 -9.15 13.34
C GLN A 363 31.57 -8.20 13.47
N TRP A 364 30.96 -8.15 14.64
CA TRP A 364 29.84 -7.25 14.95
C TRP A 364 30.35 -6.09 15.79
N TYR A 365 30.25 -4.88 15.25
CA TYR A 365 30.57 -3.68 16.02
C TYR A 365 29.37 -2.76 16.12
N ASN A 366 29.24 -2.16 17.31
CA ASN A 366 28.13 -1.27 17.58
C ASN A 366 28.22 -0.03 16.67
N PHE A 367 27.17 0.17 15.88
CA PHE A 367 27.05 1.27 14.93
C PHE A 367 26.26 2.46 15.54
N LYS A 368 25.62 2.25 16.69
CA LYS A 368 24.90 3.26 17.45
C LYS A 368 25.87 3.98 18.39
N LYS A 369 26.13 5.26 18.15
CA LYS A 369 26.79 6.15 19.10
C LYS A 369 26.13 7.51 19.03
N SER A 370 25.01 7.72 19.74
CA SER A 370 24.38 9.02 19.88
C SER A 370 24.37 9.48 21.34
N VAL A 371 24.39 10.79 21.55
CA VAL A 371 24.15 11.43 22.86
C VAL A 371 22.95 12.34 22.70
N LYS A 372 21.88 12.03 23.43
CA LYS A 372 20.62 12.77 23.40
C LYS A 372 20.48 13.68 24.62
N TYR A 373 19.80 14.81 24.41
CA TYR A 373 19.39 15.77 25.43
C TYR A 373 17.92 16.13 25.17
N ALA A 374 17.04 15.63 26.02
CA ALA A 374 15.59 15.80 25.88
C ALA A 374 15.03 16.92 26.76
N PHE A 375 15.85 17.60 27.52
CA PHE A 375 15.47 18.71 28.40
C PHE A 375 14.25 18.49 29.30
N ASP A 376 13.96 17.24 29.67
CA ASP A 376 12.76 16.90 30.44
C ASP A 376 12.72 17.57 31.81
N ASN A 377 13.85 17.74 32.46
CA ASN A 377 13.89 18.19 33.86
C ASN A 377 14.94 19.28 34.15
N ASP A 378 15.96 19.39 33.32
CA ASP A 378 17.04 20.37 33.47
C ASP A 378 17.79 20.57 32.14
N PHE A 379 18.72 21.50 32.12
CA PHE A 379 19.57 21.78 30.95
C PHE A 379 20.55 20.66 30.56
N GLN A 380 20.63 19.57 31.29
CA GLN A 380 21.48 18.40 31.02
C GLN A 380 22.92 18.74 30.70
N GLY A 381 23.47 19.76 31.38
CA GLY A 381 24.83 20.28 31.21
C GLY A 381 24.98 21.35 30.12
N TRP A 382 23.92 21.68 29.39
CA TRP A 382 23.92 22.86 28.53
C TRP A 382 23.89 24.14 29.36
N THR A 383 24.33 25.23 28.78
CA THR A 383 24.38 26.53 29.45
C THR A 383 23.73 27.60 28.56
N SER A 384 23.08 28.53 29.19
CA SER A 384 22.51 29.71 28.55
C SER A 384 23.46 30.89 28.59
N LYS A 385 23.58 31.64 27.48
CA LYS A 385 24.39 32.85 27.36
C LYS A 385 23.57 33.97 26.72
N ASP A 386 23.30 34.98 27.51
CA ASP A 386 22.70 36.23 27.08
C ASP A 386 23.84 37.12 26.48
N ALA A 387 23.77 37.43 25.18
CA ALA A 387 24.86 38.15 24.50
C ALA A 387 24.54 39.64 24.30
N ASP A 388 23.27 40.06 24.33
CA ASP A 388 22.83 41.46 24.27
C ASP A 388 22.74 42.11 25.66
N GLY A 389 22.62 41.31 26.72
CA GLY A 389 22.62 41.76 28.10
C GLY A 389 21.30 42.35 28.57
N ASP A 390 20.20 41.97 27.95
CA ASP A 390 18.85 42.45 28.27
C ASP A 390 18.26 41.74 29.50
N GLY A 391 18.85 40.62 29.91
CA GLY A 391 18.47 39.84 31.08
C GLY A 391 17.49 38.72 30.78
N PHE A 392 17.01 38.58 29.54
CA PHE A 392 16.25 37.47 29.06
C PHE A 392 17.17 36.41 28.47
N ASN A 393 16.87 35.15 28.67
CA ASN A 393 17.81 34.07 28.29
C ASN A 393 17.03 32.81 27.98
N TRP A 394 17.74 31.72 27.64
CA TRP A 394 17.10 30.41 27.55
C TRP A 394 16.62 29.95 28.93
N GLU A 395 15.37 29.48 28.99
CA GLU A 395 14.71 28.98 30.18
C GLU A 395 14.14 27.59 29.97
N MET A 396 13.82 26.87 31.04
CA MET A 396 13.19 25.57 31.01
C MET A 396 11.68 25.72 30.85
N GLY A 397 11.12 25.00 29.86
CA GLY A 397 9.69 24.74 29.72
C GLY A 397 9.31 23.38 30.33
N ASP A 398 8.17 22.83 29.88
CA ASP A 398 7.68 21.52 30.29
C ASP A 398 8.13 20.48 29.23
N GLY A 399 9.37 19.98 29.40
CA GLY A 399 9.99 19.05 28.49
C GLY A 399 10.69 19.69 27.27
N TYR A 400 11.05 20.96 27.35
CA TYR A 400 11.82 21.68 26.32
C TYR A 400 12.54 22.87 26.95
N VAL A 401 13.42 23.53 26.18
CA VAL A 401 13.93 24.83 26.52
C VAL A 401 13.44 25.89 25.56
N TYR A 402 13.26 27.12 26.03
CA TYR A 402 12.75 28.22 25.23
C TYR A 402 13.51 29.52 25.40
N SER A 403 13.43 30.40 24.41
CA SER A 403 13.97 31.76 24.46
C SER A 403 12.94 32.73 23.86
N ALA A 404 12.64 33.83 24.58
CA ALA A 404 11.61 34.77 24.20
C ALA A 404 12.11 35.86 23.24
N SER A 405 11.29 36.25 22.28
CA SER A 405 11.40 37.48 21.49
C SER A 405 10.35 38.53 21.82
N TYR A 406 9.48 38.19 22.82
CA TYR A 406 8.46 39.09 23.37
C TYR A 406 8.18 38.72 24.84
N ASP A 407 8.20 39.73 25.72
CA ASP A 407 7.80 39.57 27.12
C ASP A 407 6.30 39.86 27.27
N ILE A 408 5.51 38.82 27.39
CA ILE A 408 4.06 38.92 27.52
C ILE A 408 3.61 39.51 28.84
N ASP A 409 4.39 39.33 29.89
CA ASP A 409 4.05 39.84 31.24
C ASP A 409 4.17 41.35 31.35
N ASN A 410 5.14 41.90 30.63
CA ASN A 410 5.40 43.34 30.64
C ASN A 410 4.98 44.06 29.35
N ASP A 411 4.46 43.36 28.37
CA ASP A 411 4.06 43.85 27.05
C ASP A 411 5.27 44.56 26.36
N GLU A 412 6.44 43.91 26.40
CA GLU A 412 7.69 44.42 25.89
C GLU A 412 8.26 43.61 24.73
N VAL A 413 8.65 44.32 23.68
CA VAL A 413 9.34 43.73 22.51
C VAL A 413 10.78 43.43 22.86
N LEU A 414 11.18 42.18 22.70
CA LEU A 414 12.56 41.72 22.87
C LEU A 414 13.19 41.49 21.51
N ALA A 415 14.51 41.63 21.44
CA ALA A 415 15.31 41.36 20.24
C ALA A 415 16.47 40.43 20.64
N PRO A 416 16.18 39.16 20.88
CA PRO A 416 17.11 38.22 21.52
C PRO A 416 18.41 38.04 20.76
N ASP A 417 19.50 37.92 21.52
CA ASP A 417 20.78 37.41 21.08
C ASP A 417 21.28 36.37 22.09
N ASN A 418 20.55 35.25 22.14
CA ASN A 418 20.66 34.22 23.16
C ASN A 418 21.27 32.93 22.62
N TYR A 419 22.30 32.42 23.27
CA TYR A 419 22.97 31.18 22.93
C TYR A 419 22.60 30.07 23.92
N LEU A 420 22.10 28.96 23.44
CA LEU A 420 21.98 27.67 24.13
C LEU A 420 23.23 26.86 23.80
N VAL A 421 24.19 26.75 24.74
CA VAL A 421 25.53 26.21 24.49
C VAL A 421 25.68 24.80 25.06
N SER A 422 26.11 23.85 24.25
CA SER A 422 26.37 22.47 24.65
C SER A 422 27.50 22.34 25.65
N PRO A 423 27.59 21.21 26.38
CA PRO A 423 28.86 20.75 26.93
C PRO A 423 29.93 20.65 25.84
N LEU A 424 31.21 20.56 26.26
CA LEU A 424 32.28 20.29 25.29
C LEU A 424 32.07 18.92 24.63
N ILE A 425 31.96 18.92 23.32
CA ILE A 425 31.67 17.72 22.50
C ILE A 425 32.92 17.35 21.71
N ASN A 426 33.31 16.10 21.78
CA ASN A 426 34.36 15.55 20.93
C ASN A 426 33.72 15.08 19.61
N ILE A 427 34.15 15.68 18.50
CA ILE A 427 33.73 15.26 17.15
C ILE A 427 34.70 14.19 16.67
N ASP A 428 34.20 13.00 16.35
CA ASP A 428 35.01 11.86 15.88
C ASP A 428 35.80 12.21 14.60
N GLU A 429 36.81 11.40 14.28
CA GLU A 429 37.60 11.58 13.05
C GLU A 429 36.76 11.48 11.76
N THR A 430 35.64 10.81 11.84
CA THR A 430 34.65 10.65 10.73
C THR A 430 33.63 11.78 10.67
N GLY A 431 33.60 12.67 11.67
CA GLY A 431 32.62 13.73 11.82
C GLY A 431 31.45 13.34 12.73
N SER A 432 30.56 14.30 12.95
CA SER A 432 29.32 14.11 13.72
C SER A 432 28.18 14.88 13.08
N ILE A 433 26.98 14.37 13.25
CA ILE A 433 25.74 15.05 12.85
C ILE A 433 25.07 15.57 14.12
N PHE A 434 24.69 16.84 14.08
CA PHE A 434 23.94 17.52 15.12
C PHE A 434 22.49 17.70 14.72
N LYS A 435 21.56 17.27 15.55
CA LYS A 435 20.13 17.38 15.30
C LYS A 435 19.41 18.02 16.47
N PHE A 436 18.27 18.63 16.19
CA PHE A 436 17.36 19.14 17.21
C PHE A 436 15.97 19.36 16.61
N LYS A 437 14.99 19.46 17.47
CA LYS A 437 13.65 19.95 17.14
C LYS A 437 13.55 21.42 17.53
N ALA A 438 12.92 22.21 16.66
CA ALA A 438 12.62 23.61 16.92
C ALA A 438 11.14 23.87 16.64
N CYS A 439 10.51 24.67 17.47
CA CYS A 439 9.12 25.08 17.33
C CYS A 439 8.96 26.57 17.64
N ALA A 440 8.15 27.31 16.91
CA ALA A 440 7.66 28.60 17.34
C ALA A 440 6.41 28.33 18.20
N GLU A 441 6.35 28.90 19.41
CA GLU A 441 5.25 28.57 20.34
C GLU A 441 3.87 29.01 19.84
N ASP A 442 3.83 29.98 18.95
CA ASP A 442 2.60 30.53 18.37
C ASP A 442 2.68 30.49 16.84
N ASP A 443 1.68 29.92 16.18
CA ASP A 443 1.61 29.77 14.71
C ASP A 443 1.48 31.10 13.95
N TYR A 444 1.07 32.14 14.62
CA TYR A 444 0.95 33.48 14.04
C TYR A 444 2.29 34.17 13.87
N TYR A 445 3.27 33.79 14.69
CA TYR A 445 4.60 34.36 14.73
C TYR A 445 5.65 33.33 14.33
N HIS A 446 6.69 33.78 13.68
CA HIS A 446 7.83 32.91 13.34
C HIS A 446 9.07 33.39 14.08
N GLU A 447 9.90 32.43 14.45
CA GLU A 447 11.15 32.70 15.16
C GLU A 447 12.35 32.42 14.22
N TYR A 448 13.52 32.89 14.57
CA TYR A 448 14.72 32.68 13.77
C TYR A 448 15.86 32.13 14.61
N CYS A 449 16.42 30.98 14.20
CA CYS A 449 17.56 30.40 14.88
C CYS A 449 18.68 29.99 13.94
N GLY A 450 19.85 29.72 14.49
CA GLY A 450 20.99 29.16 13.77
C GLY A 450 21.94 28.40 14.67
N VAL A 451 22.74 27.52 14.05
CA VAL A 451 23.77 26.74 14.75
C VAL A 451 25.11 27.39 14.60
N PHE A 452 25.83 27.50 15.72
CA PHE A 452 27.14 28.10 15.85
C PHE A 452 28.09 27.13 16.54
N VAL A 453 29.36 27.22 16.24
CA VAL A 453 30.41 26.38 16.82
C VAL A 453 31.55 27.25 17.40
N SER A 454 32.13 26.78 18.50
CA SER A 454 33.27 27.40 19.14
C SER A 454 34.29 26.36 19.66
N GLU A 455 35.57 26.56 19.46
CA GLU A 455 36.64 25.73 20.05
C GLU A 455 37.00 26.19 21.47
N ASP A 456 36.69 27.42 21.85
CA ASP A 456 37.07 28.02 23.14
C ASP A 456 35.88 28.31 24.08
N GLY A 457 34.63 28.03 23.61
CA GLY A 457 33.41 28.32 24.36
C GLY A 457 33.04 29.81 24.47
N VAL A 458 33.79 30.67 23.84
CA VAL A 458 33.66 32.16 23.93
C VAL A 458 33.32 32.74 22.57
N ASN A 459 34.10 32.39 21.56
CA ASN A 459 33.99 32.92 20.19
C ASN A 459 33.25 31.94 19.32
N PHE A 460 31.99 32.25 19.00
CA PHE A 460 31.10 31.39 18.21
C PHE A 460 31.07 31.83 16.74
N THR A 461 31.20 30.87 15.83
CA THR A 461 31.12 31.06 14.38
C THR A 461 29.93 30.30 13.83
N ALA A 462 29.14 30.95 13.00
CA ALA A 462 27.96 30.31 12.36
C ALA A 462 28.39 29.15 11.48
N VAL A 463 27.68 28.02 11.59
CA VAL A 463 27.82 26.92 10.66
C VAL A 463 27.09 27.29 9.37
N LYS A 464 27.78 27.12 8.25
CA LYS A 464 27.26 27.52 6.94
C LYS A 464 25.99 26.77 6.57
N GLY A 465 24.93 27.51 6.27
CA GLY A 465 23.64 26.94 5.87
C GLY A 465 22.78 26.38 7.02
N ALA A 466 23.24 26.56 8.27
CA ALA A 466 22.53 26.10 9.45
C ALA A 466 21.80 27.25 10.16
N SER A 467 20.89 27.93 9.46
CA SER A 467 20.03 28.99 10.03
C SER A 467 18.66 28.94 9.36
N TRP A 468 17.59 29.05 10.14
CA TRP A 468 16.22 28.82 9.67
C TRP A 468 15.21 29.77 10.31
N TRP A 469 14.17 30.08 9.55
CA TRP A 469 12.90 30.53 10.10
C TRP A 469 12.17 29.32 10.65
N ILE A 470 11.56 29.46 11.83
CA ILE A 470 10.78 28.43 12.52
C ILE A 470 9.36 28.95 12.65
N GLY A 471 8.37 28.17 12.24
CA GLY A 471 7.00 28.61 12.09
C GLY A 471 6.79 29.41 10.80
N GLU A 472 5.68 29.20 10.14
CA GLU A 472 5.26 29.99 8.99
C GLU A 472 3.84 30.45 9.29
N GLY A 473 3.66 31.71 9.72
CA GLY A 473 2.43 32.39 10.07
C GLY A 473 1.16 32.00 9.30
N LEU A 474 0.61 30.84 9.55
CA LEU A 474 -0.42 30.28 8.71
C LEU A 474 -1.84 30.41 9.29
N TYR A 475 -2.10 30.41 10.60
CA TYR A 475 -3.47 30.63 11.13
C TYR A 475 -3.50 30.95 12.63
N GLU A 476 -4.46 31.77 13.06
CA GLU A 476 -4.72 32.09 14.48
C GLU A 476 -5.07 30.83 15.30
N GLY A 477 -4.25 30.46 16.28
CA GLY A 477 -4.67 29.73 17.48
C GLY A 477 -4.30 28.29 17.61
N GLU A 478 -3.34 27.75 16.85
CA GLU A 478 -2.79 26.42 17.06
C GLU A 478 -1.28 26.53 17.35
N MET A 479 -0.71 25.63 18.17
CA MET A 479 0.74 25.54 18.35
C MET A 479 1.40 25.13 17.03
N SER A 480 2.54 25.77 16.70
CA SER A 480 3.28 25.38 15.51
C SER A 480 3.82 23.94 15.60
N GLU A 481 4.05 23.32 14.45
CA GLU A 481 4.63 22.00 14.39
C GLU A 481 6.12 22.04 14.82
N TRP A 482 6.62 20.91 15.33
CA TRP A 482 8.02 20.72 15.60
C TRP A 482 8.81 20.44 14.32
N TYR A 483 9.76 21.33 13.99
CA TYR A 483 10.62 21.23 12.82
C TYR A 483 11.93 20.52 13.16
N HIS A 484 12.23 19.43 12.49
CA HIS A 484 13.50 18.73 12.60
C HIS A 484 14.61 19.49 11.86
N LYS A 485 15.70 19.80 12.55
CA LYS A 485 16.87 20.44 11.98
C LYS A 485 18.08 19.53 12.08
N THR A 486 18.87 19.49 11.01
CA THR A 486 20.05 18.63 10.91
C THR A 486 21.24 19.43 10.42
N VAL A 487 22.39 19.29 11.07
CA VAL A 487 23.63 19.98 10.76
C VAL A 487 24.79 19.00 10.69
N ASP A 488 25.51 19.00 9.59
CA ASP A 488 26.75 18.25 9.44
C ASP A 488 27.90 19.02 10.10
N LEU A 489 28.55 18.41 11.08
CA LEU A 489 29.72 18.94 11.79
C LEU A 489 31.03 18.31 11.29
N GLY A 490 31.03 17.66 10.13
CA GLY A 490 32.23 17.01 9.57
C GLY A 490 33.44 17.93 9.36
N GLU A 491 33.23 19.24 9.15
CA GLU A 491 34.34 20.21 9.10
C GLU A 491 35.12 20.31 10.41
N TYR A 492 34.55 19.83 11.53
CA TYR A 492 35.16 19.82 12.86
C TYR A 492 35.66 18.45 13.28
N ALA A 493 35.74 17.49 12.37
CA ALA A 493 36.20 16.14 12.64
C ALA A 493 37.55 16.12 13.37
N GLY A 494 37.63 15.31 14.43
CA GLY A 494 38.80 15.20 15.30
C GLY A 494 39.03 16.36 16.27
N LYS A 495 38.08 17.29 16.43
CA LYS A 495 38.14 18.43 17.33
C LYS A 495 37.21 18.30 18.53
N GLU A 496 37.56 18.95 19.62
CA GLU A 496 36.66 19.22 20.74
C GLU A 496 36.02 20.60 20.55
N ILE A 497 34.72 20.70 20.51
CA ILE A 497 33.99 21.93 20.25
C ILE A 497 32.77 22.11 21.16
N TYR A 498 32.34 23.36 21.30
CA TYR A 498 31.03 23.71 21.83
C TYR A 498 30.13 23.99 20.64
N VAL A 499 28.93 23.43 20.67
CA VAL A 499 27.88 23.72 19.68
C VAL A 499 26.81 24.58 20.35
N ALA A 500 26.34 25.62 19.69
CA ALA A 500 25.32 26.49 20.24
C ALA A 500 24.15 26.64 19.26
N ILE A 501 22.92 26.61 19.78
CA ILE A 501 21.75 27.10 19.09
C ILE A 501 21.55 28.55 19.51
N ARG A 502 21.54 29.44 18.54
CA ARG A 502 21.39 30.89 18.77
C ARG A 502 20.00 31.32 18.30
N HIS A 503 19.27 31.98 19.19
CA HIS A 503 18.07 32.73 18.91
C HIS A 503 18.42 34.18 18.64
N TYR A 504 18.19 34.70 17.42
CA TYR A 504 18.66 36.00 17.00
C TYR A 504 17.98 36.47 15.72
N ASN A 505 18.22 37.73 15.30
CA ASN A 505 17.66 38.33 14.09
C ASN A 505 16.11 38.32 14.03
N ILE A 506 15.48 38.42 15.15
CA ILE A 506 14.04 38.48 15.33
C ILE A 506 13.74 39.50 16.42
N GLU A 507 12.58 40.13 16.39
CA GLU A 507 12.08 41.01 17.43
C GLU A 507 10.54 40.94 17.48
N GLY A 508 9.96 40.90 18.65
CA GLY A 508 8.51 41.06 18.85
C GLY A 508 7.66 39.94 18.31
N SER A 509 8.20 38.75 18.22
CA SER A 509 7.46 37.52 17.95
C SER A 509 6.90 36.90 19.24
N TYR A 510 7.31 35.68 19.65
CA TYR A 510 6.88 35.11 20.92
C TYR A 510 8.01 34.29 21.57
N ASN A 511 7.96 32.95 21.43
CA ASN A 511 9.00 32.09 21.97
C ASN A 511 9.53 31.09 20.92
N LEU A 512 10.82 30.90 20.85
CA LEU A 512 11.49 29.80 20.18
C LEU A 512 11.70 28.66 21.17
N LEU A 513 11.17 27.46 20.85
CA LEU A 513 11.31 26.25 21.64
C LEU A 513 12.31 25.31 20.99
N ILE A 514 13.14 24.65 21.81
CA ILE A 514 14.12 23.65 21.37
C ILE A 514 13.97 22.39 22.22
N ASP A 515 13.98 21.24 21.56
CA ASP A 515 13.90 19.93 22.21
C ASP A 515 14.64 18.84 21.41
N ASP A 516 14.74 17.64 21.95
CA ASP A 516 15.30 16.44 21.32
C ASP A 516 16.65 16.68 20.62
N VAL A 517 17.56 17.35 21.31
CA VAL A 517 18.91 17.61 20.78
C VAL A 517 19.73 16.33 20.78
N GLU A 518 20.38 16.03 19.66
CA GLU A 518 21.17 14.81 19.50
C GLU A 518 22.47 15.04 18.77
N PHE A 519 23.56 14.45 19.28
CA PHE A 519 24.84 14.30 18.58
C PHE A 519 25.04 12.84 18.18
N CYS A 520 25.03 12.58 16.88
CA CYS A 520 25.37 11.27 16.32
C CYS A 520 26.87 11.22 16.05
N ARG A 521 27.57 10.29 16.63
CA ARG A 521 29.04 10.23 16.58
C ARG A 521 29.40 9.22 15.56
N ASP A 522 29.14 8.28 15.04
CA ASP A 522 29.71 7.40 14.01
C ASP A 522 28.86 7.33 12.75
N GLY A 523 29.54 7.50 11.64
CA GLY A 523 29.11 7.12 10.31
C GLY A 523 27.77 7.67 9.84
N GLY A 524 27.22 8.63 10.47
CA GLY A 524 26.06 9.47 10.19
C GLY A 524 24.92 8.88 9.36
N THR A 525 25.25 8.10 8.32
CA THR A 525 24.26 7.60 7.35
C THR A 525 24.30 6.09 7.19
N PHE A 526 23.15 5.51 6.92
CA PHE A 526 23.04 4.14 6.43
C PHE A 526 23.62 4.04 5.01
N GLU A 527 24.46 3.05 4.78
CA GLU A 527 24.96 2.76 3.43
C GLU A 527 23.93 1.95 2.64
N ASN A 528 23.55 2.46 1.48
CA ASN A 528 22.61 1.77 0.61
C ASN A 528 23.13 0.38 0.18
N GLY A 529 22.27 -0.62 0.18
CA GLY A 529 22.63 -2.01 -0.15
C GLY A 529 23.39 -2.75 0.95
N ILE A 530 23.72 -2.10 2.06
CA ILE A 530 24.26 -2.71 3.27
C ILE A 530 23.15 -2.88 4.29
N ALA A 531 23.14 -4.01 4.97
CA ALA A 531 22.21 -4.22 6.07
C ALA A 531 22.92 -4.15 7.44
N TYR A 532 22.11 -4.01 8.46
CA TYR A 532 22.50 -3.86 9.83
C TYR A 532 21.71 -4.84 10.71
N LEU A 533 22.30 -5.28 11.79
CA LEU A 533 21.61 -6.07 12.80
C LEU A 533 21.02 -5.13 13.85
N ALA A 534 19.72 -5.15 14.01
CA ALA A 534 19.01 -4.29 14.95
C ALA A 534 18.22 -5.13 15.96
N SER A 535 18.11 -4.62 17.18
CA SER A 535 17.22 -5.11 18.23
C SER A 535 16.67 -3.92 19.01
N TYR A 536 15.42 -4.03 19.48
CA TYR A 536 14.74 -3.00 20.26
C TYR A 536 14.16 -3.59 21.54
N GLU A 537 14.14 -2.77 22.58
CA GLU A 537 13.55 -3.14 23.89
C GLU A 537 12.02 -3.18 23.85
N THR A 538 11.41 -2.37 23.00
CA THR A 538 9.96 -2.25 22.87
C THR A 538 9.55 -2.30 21.40
N GLU A 539 8.28 -2.67 21.12
CA GLU A 539 7.71 -2.51 19.80
C GLU A 539 7.77 -1.04 19.39
N THR A 540 8.21 -0.78 18.17
CA THR A 540 8.36 0.58 17.63
C THR A 540 8.26 0.57 16.11
N THR A 541 8.21 1.75 15.52
CA THR A 541 8.38 1.94 14.09
C THR A 541 9.71 2.66 13.88
N ALA A 542 10.64 1.98 13.23
CA ALA A 542 11.89 2.60 12.81
C ALA A 542 11.66 3.42 11.54
N GLU A 543 12.14 4.66 11.51
CA GLU A 543 11.97 5.58 10.40
C GLU A 543 13.30 5.83 9.70
N PHE A 544 13.27 5.75 8.38
CA PHE A 544 14.40 6.09 7.52
C PHE A 544 13.99 7.29 6.67
N THR A 545 14.45 8.48 7.05
CA THR A 545 14.27 9.69 6.25
C THR A 545 15.42 9.85 5.28
N GLY A 546 15.14 10.30 4.08
CA GLY A 546 16.20 10.45 3.07
C GLY A 546 15.67 10.70 1.67
N ILE A 547 16.54 10.51 0.71
CA ILE A 547 16.20 10.58 -0.71
C ILE A 547 15.96 9.17 -1.25
N LEU A 548 14.86 8.98 -1.96
CA LEU A 548 14.53 7.70 -2.59
C LEU A 548 15.65 7.26 -3.53
N ASN A 549 16.03 5.99 -3.42
CA ASN A 549 16.95 5.41 -4.39
C ASN A 549 16.23 5.22 -5.73
N LYS A 550 16.73 5.86 -6.78
CA LYS A 550 16.18 5.78 -8.14
C LYS A 550 16.87 4.74 -9.04
N GLU A 551 17.98 4.17 -8.57
CA GLU A 551 18.79 3.29 -9.42
C GLU A 551 18.03 2.01 -9.77
N ASN A 552 17.92 1.72 -11.05
CA ASN A 552 17.34 0.47 -11.56
C ASN A 552 18.34 -0.70 -11.52
N SER A 553 19.60 -0.43 -11.19
CA SER A 553 20.67 -1.42 -11.01
C SER A 553 21.60 -0.95 -9.92
N TYR A 554 21.81 -1.79 -8.92
CA TYR A 554 22.71 -1.50 -7.81
C TYR A 554 23.70 -2.64 -7.60
N LYS A 555 24.96 -2.31 -7.34
CA LYS A 555 26.04 -3.27 -7.18
C LYS A 555 26.67 -3.17 -5.81
N VAL A 556 26.57 -4.22 -5.02
CA VAL A 556 27.26 -4.36 -3.73
C VAL A 556 28.53 -5.20 -3.93
N THR A 557 29.67 -4.67 -3.52
CA THR A 557 30.91 -5.43 -3.47
C THR A 557 30.96 -6.24 -2.17
N THR A 558 31.29 -7.52 -2.27
CA THR A 558 31.39 -8.43 -1.12
C THR A 558 32.85 -8.79 -0.85
N SER A 559 33.19 -9.06 0.40
CA SER A 559 34.52 -9.50 0.82
C SER A 559 34.71 -11.00 0.62
N TYR A 560 35.97 -11.43 0.39
CA TYR A 560 36.39 -12.83 0.39
C TYR A 560 37.80 -12.96 0.95
N SER A 561 38.01 -13.97 1.79
CA SER A 561 39.34 -14.37 2.24
C SER A 561 39.49 -15.87 2.31
N ALA A 562 40.56 -16.42 1.70
CA ALA A 562 40.86 -17.83 1.80
C ALA A 562 41.41 -18.26 3.18
N SER A 563 41.95 -17.30 3.95
CA SER A 563 42.53 -17.52 5.28
C SER A 563 41.62 -17.19 6.43
N ASN A 564 40.56 -16.37 6.20
CA ASN A 564 39.57 -16.00 7.21
C ASN A 564 38.16 -16.32 6.70
N PRO A 565 37.58 -17.46 7.08
CA PRO A 565 36.23 -17.84 6.62
C PRO A 565 35.14 -16.86 7.02
N MET A 566 35.30 -16.12 8.13
CA MET A 566 34.34 -15.11 8.58
C MET A 566 34.24 -13.93 7.63
N ALA A 567 35.34 -13.56 6.96
CA ALA A 567 35.37 -12.51 5.96
C ALA A 567 34.58 -12.85 4.68
N ASN A 568 34.13 -14.10 4.52
CA ASN A 568 33.33 -14.52 3.37
C ASN A 568 31.82 -14.27 3.59
N TYR A 569 31.39 -14.04 4.83
CA TYR A 569 30.04 -13.58 5.08
C TYR A 569 29.93 -12.07 4.87
N ASN A 570 28.81 -11.66 4.26
CA ASN A 570 28.56 -10.27 3.95
C ASN A 570 27.07 -9.98 4.24
N LEU A 571 26.81 -8.98 5.06
CA LEU A 571 25.47 -8.55 5.39
C LEU A 571 25.02 -7.50 4.39
N VAL A 572 24.04 -7.85 3.56
CA VAL A 572 23.56 -7.09 2.40
C VAL A 572 22.09 -6.75 2.57
N GLY A 573 21.63 -5.64 2.02
CA GLY A 573 20.24 -5.22 2.08
C GLY A 573 19.62 -4.97 0.71
N ASN A 574 18.30 -5.03 0.64
CA ASN A 574 17.57 -4.58 -0.54
C ASN A 574 17.80 -3.08 -0.76
N PRO A 575 18.47 -2.65 -1.86
CA PRO A 575 18.79 -1.25 -2.06
C PRO A 575 17.63 -0.41 -2.60
N PHE A 576 16.50 -1.04 -2.95
CA PHE A 576 15.39 -0.39 -3.64
C PHE A 576 14.20 -0.14 -2.73
N THR A 577 13.32 0.74 -3.18
CA THR A 577 12.03 1.05 -2.57
C THR A 577 10.90 0.12 -3.02
N TYR A 578 11.27 -1.02 -3.61
CA TYR A 578 10.36 -2.10 -4.03
C TYR A 578 10.97 -3.46 -3.74
N ASN A 579 10.11 -4.47 -3.68
CA ASN A 579 10.55 -5.84 -3.43
C ASN A 579 11.32 -6.42 -4.61
N ILE A 580 12.37 -7.17 -4.32
CA ILE A 580 13.18 -7.89 -5.31
C ILE A 580 12.95 -9.39 -5.21
N ASN A 581 12.97 -10.08 -6.34
CA ASN A 581 12.92 -11.53 -6.40
C ASN A 581 14.35 -12.08 -6.57
N TRP A 582 14.79 -12.96 -5.65
CA TRP A 582 16.14 -13.53 -5.67
C TRP A 582 16.49 -14.19 -7.00
N ALA A 583 15.55 -14.96 -7.57
CA ALA A 583 15.80 -15.72 -8.77
C ALA A 583 15.91 -14.88 -10.04
N THR A 584 15.14 -13.80 -10.15
CA THR A 584 15.04 -13.00 -11.39
C THR A 584 15.81 -11.69 -11.33
N ASP A 585 15.98 -11.09 -10.12
CA ASP A 585 16.45 -9.72 -9.98
C ASP A 585 17.87 -9.63 -9.37
N VAL A 586 18.47 -10.79 -8.99
CA VAL A 586 19.78 -10.83 -8.34
C VAL A 586 20.77 -11.61 -9.20
N LYS A 587 21.89 -10.98 -9.53
CA LYS A 587 23.02 -11.61 -10.22
C LYS A 587 24.20 -11.73 -9.27
N LEU A 588 24.72 -12.94 -9.12
CA LEU A 588 25.84 -13.28 -8.26
C LEU A 588 27.14 -13.39 -9.07
N THR A 589 28.22 -12.84 -8.54
CA THR A 589 29.57 -13.01 -9.09
C THR A 589 30.51 -13.33 -7.95
N GLY A 590 31.06 -14.56 -7.91
CA GLY A 590 31.92 -15.03 -6.82
C GLY A 590 31.21 -15.08 -5.45
N VAL A 591 29.90 -15.23 -5.45
CA VAL A 591 29.04 -15.38 -4.27
C VAL A 591 28.24 -16.66 -4.45
N ASN A 592 28.13 -17.45 -3.39
CA ASN A 592 27.34 -18.67 -3.36
C ASN A 592 25.86 -18.35 -3.59
N ASP A 593 25.14 -19.22 -4.29
CA ASP A 593 23.70 -19.05 -4.51
C ASP A 593 22.93 -19.46 -3.26
N GLY A 594 22.21 -18.51 -2.70
CA GLY A 594 21.46 -18.60 -1.48
C GLY A 594 21.82 -17.49 -0.48
N TYR A 595 20.96 -17.31 0.47
CA TYR A 595 21.09 -16.29 1.51
C TYR A 595 20.45 -16.76 2.82
N ALA A 596 20.82 -16.14 3.91
CA ALA A 596 20.22 -16.40 5.23
C ALA A 596 19.60 -15.13 5.79
N VAL A 597 18.41 -15.27 6.36
CA VAL A 597 17.72 -14.20 7.11
C VAL A 597 17.59 -14.61 8.57
N VAL A 598 17.47 -13.65 9.47
CA VAL A 598 17.17 -13.88 10.87
C VAL A 598 15.65 -13.91 11.04
N LYS A 599 15.17 -14.95 11.72
CA LYS A 599 13.75 -15.07 12.09
C LYS A 599 13.48 -14.40 13.44
N GLU A 600 12.21 -14.16 13.71
CA GLU A 600 11.74 -13.56 14.97
C GLU A 600 12.17 -14.32 16.22
N ASP A 601 12.32 -15.65 16.12
CA ASP A 601 12.78 -16.53 17.20
C ASP A 601 14.30 -16.50 17.44
N GLY A 602 15.05 -15.75 16.63
CA GLY A 602 16.50 -15.66 16.66
C GLY A 602 17.23 -16.78 15.92
N GLY A 603 16.49 -17.63 15.19
CA GLY A 603 17.07 -18.63 14.29
C GLY A 603 17.38 -18.05 12.92
N TYR A 604 18.28 -18.75 12.19
CA TYR A 604 18.49 -18.46 10.78
C TYR A 604 17.54 -19.26 9.90
N GLU A 605 17.08 -18.63 8.83
CA GLU A 605 16.39 -19.28 7.73
C GLU A 605 17.25 -19.17 6.47
N TYR A 606 17.62 -20.32 5.87
CA TYR A 606 18.38 -20.40 4.64
C TYR A 606 17.42 -20.49 3.46
N ARG A 607 17.58 -19.59 2.51
CA ARG A 607 16.73 -19.43 1.33
C ARG A 607 17.57 -19.44 0.05
N THR A 608 17.01 -19.96 -1.02
CA THR A 608 17.61 -19.98 -2.37
C THR A 608 16.70 -19.36 -3.42
N GLY A 609 15.61 -18.80 -2.99
CA GLY A 609 14.60 -18.12 -3.80
C GLY A 609 13.73 -17.22 -2.96
N GLY A 610 12.62 -16.79 -3.54
CA GLY A 610 11.65 -15.96 -2.84
C GLY A 610 11.87 -14.45 -3.03
N VAL A 611 11.09 -13.70 -2.27
CA VAL A 611 11.06 -12.23 -2.33
C VAL A 611 11.82 -11.67 -1.14
N ILE A 612 12.71 -10.71 -1.40
CA ILE A 612 13.37 -9.87 -0.41
C ILE A 612 12.61 -8.55 -0.37
N LYS A 613 12.03 -8.24 0.76
CA LYS A 613 11.16 -7.06 0.92
C LYS A 613 11.96 -5.76 1.03
N VAL A 614 11.28 -4.65 0.85
CA VAL A 614 11.84 -3.32 1.15
C VAL A 614 12.27 -3.27 2.61
N GLY A 615 13.45 -2.75 2.87
CA GLY A 615 14.00 -2.65 4.23
C GLY A 615 14.49 -3.96 4.83
N GLU A 616 14.47 -5.09 4.09
CA GLU A 616 14.97 -6.40 4.55
C GLU A 616 16.45 -6.57 4.23
N GLY A 617 17.23 -6.95 5.25
CA GLY A 617 18.61 -7.36 5.12
C GLY A 617 18.76 -8.89 5.14
N PHE A 618 19.86 -9.38 4.59
CA PHE A 618 20.18 -10.80 4.51
C PHE A 618 21.68 -11.03 4.46
N MET A 619 22.13 -12.19 4.93
CA MET A 619 23.52 -12.62 4.89
C MET A 619 23.78 -13.44 3.64
N VAL A 620 24.87 -13.12 2.95
CA VAL A 620 25.39 -13.93 1.83
C VAL A 620 26.77 -14.44 2.12
N ASN A 621 27.23 -15.43 1.38
CA ASN A 621 28.57 -16.02 1.53
C ASN A 621 29.33 -15.96 0.21
N SER A 622 30.52 -15.31 0.22
CA SER A 622 31.39 -15.24 -0.96
C SER A 622 32.10 -16.56 -1.19
N ALA A 623 32.12 -16.99 -2.44
CA ALA A 623 32.83 -18.15 -2.89
C ALA A 623 34.23 -17.82 -3.41
N LYS A 624 35.09 -18.82 -3.59
CA LYS A 624 36.40 -18.64 -4.18
C LYS A 624 36.31 -18.07 -5.62
N GLY A 625 36.91 -16.91 -5.86
CA GLY A 625 36.87 -16.25 -7.15
C GLY A 625 37.80 -15.05 -7.24
N ARG A 626 37.76 -14.32 -8.37
CA ARG A 626 38.59 -13.15 -8.63
C ARG A 626 37.83 -11.82 -8.36
N SER A 627 36.52 -11.88 -8.35
CA SER A 627 35.64 -10.72 -8.17
C SER A 627 34.42 -11.19 -7.39
N HIS A 628 33.99 -10.39 -6.41
CA HIS A 628 32.92 -10.75 -5.50
C HIS A 628 31.95 -9.58 -5.43
N ASN A 629 30.75 -9.79 -5.94
CA ASN A 629 29.69 -8.79 -5.88
C ASN A 629 28.31 -9.41 -6.13
N ILE A 630 27.31 -8.67 -5.67
CA ILE A 630 25.90 -8.89 -5.96
C ILE A 630 25.42 -7.71 -6.78
N THR A 631 24.75 -7.96 -7.89
CA THR A 631 24.09 -6.93 -8.68
C THR A 631 22.59 -7.13 -8.60
N PHE A 632 21.89 -6.12 -8.16
CA PHE A 632 20.43 -6.03 -8.09
C PHE A 632 19.93 -5.27 -9.32
N GLN A 633 19.01 -5.86 -10.05
CA GLN A 633 18.37 -5.23 -11.21
C GLN A 633 17.12 -6.02 -11.58
N LYS A 634 15.99 -5.38 -11.73
CA LYS A 634 14.74 -6.03 -12.11
C LYS A 634 14.91 -6.83 -13.42
N ASN A 635 14.55 -8.11 -13.37
CA ASN A 635 14.63 -9.04 -14.50
C ASN A 635 16.05 -9.21 -15.12
N ILE A 636 17.12 -9.08 -14.33
CA ILE A 636 18.50 -9.27 -14.81
C ILE A 636 18.76 -10.69 -15.30
N ASN A 637 18.07 -11.69 -14.73
CA ASN A 637 18.14 -13.07 -15.13
C ASN A 637 16.95 -13.41 -16.04
N SER A 638 17.23 -13.75 -17.29
CA SER A 638 16.20 -14.16 -18.25
C SER A 638 15.66 -15.59 -18.04
N VAL A 639 16.31 -16.37 -17.17
CA VAL A 639 15.93 -17.76 -16.84
C VAL A 639 15.72 -17.86 -15.34
N LYS A 640 14.54 -18.32 -14.95
CA LYS A 640 14.25 -18.64 -13.55
C LYS A 640 15.23 -19.70 -13.05
N ARG A 641 15.87 -19.45 -11.90
CA ARG A 641 16.69 -20.42 -11.18
C ARG A 641 15.86 -21.45 -10.40
N ASP A 642 14.58 -21.55 -10.66
CA ASP A 642 13.53 -22.09 -9.79
C ASP A 642 13.16 -23.56 -10.08
N SER A 643 13.99 -24.32 -10.80
CA SER A 643 13.59 -25.67 -11.23
C SER A 643 14.40 -26.82 -10.65
N ASP A 644 15.23 -26.56 -9.67
CA ASP A 644 16.15 -27.59 -9.21
C ASP A 644 15.54 -28.43 -8.08
N ASN A 645 15.72 -29.72 -8.19
CA ASN A 645 15.31 -30.68 -7.17
C ASN A 645 16.00 -30.35 -5.85
N HIS A 646 15.22 -30.10 -4.81
CA HIS A 646 15.73 -29.80 -3.48
C HIS A 646 14.80 -30.26 -2.37
N ILE A 647 15.36 -30.40 -1.20
CA ILE A 647 14.65 -30.67 0.04
C ILE A 647 14.98 -29.56 1.03
N ASN A 648 13.97 -28.82 1.48
CA ASN A 648 14.11 -27.95 2.62
C ASN A 648 13.63 -28.69 3.87
N ILE A 649 14.47 -28.79 4.90
CA ILE A 649 14.18 -29.47 6.16
C ILE A 649 14.27 -28.45 7.27
N GLU A 650 13.15 -28.15 7.90
CA GLU A 650 13.08 -27.29 9.06
C GLU A 650 13.00 -28.14 10.34
N ALA A 651 13.85 -27.84 11.30
CA ALA A 651 13.81 -28.42 12.65
C ALA A 651 13.25 -27.38 13.63
N SER A 652 12.10 -27.65 14.20
CA SER A 652 11.39 -26.75 15.12
C SER A 652 11.26 -27.31 16.52
N SER A 653 11.19 -26.42 17.50
CA SER A 653 10.89 -26.69 18.90
C SER A 653 10.20 -25.50 19.54
N LYS A 654 9.89 -25.57 20.84
CA LYS A 654 9.36 -24.41 21.58
C LYS A 654 10.33 -23.22 21.69
N TYR A 655 11.59 -23.39 21.35
CA TYR A 655 12.61 -22.34 21.41
C TYR A 655 12.81 -21.62 20.07
N GLY A 656 12.23 -22.13 19.01
CA GLY A 656 12.36 -21.64 17.63
C GLY A 656 12.72 -22.73 16.65
N SER A 657 13.11 -22.33 15.45
CA SER A 657 13.42 -23.25 14.36
C SER A 657 14.65 -22.84 13.56
N ASP A 658 15.26 -23.84 12.92
CA ASP A 658 16.41 -23.74 12.04
C ASP A 658 16.18 -24.64 10.83
N ASN A 659 16.78 -24.34 9.67
CA ASN A 659 16.61 -25.17 8.50
C ASN A 659 17.90 -25.49 7.76
N VAL A 660 17.83 -26.48 6.89
CA VAL A 660 18.85 -26.82 5.91
C VAL A 660 18.20 -27.08 4.55
N VAL A 661 18.83 -26.60 3.47
CA VAL A 661 18.36 -26.79 2.09
C VAL A 661 19.37 -27.68 1.36
N ILE A 662 18.91 -28.80 0.83
CA ILE A 662 19.73 -29.81 0.14
C ILE A 662 19.34 -29.84 -1.33
N TYR A 663 20.31 -29.61 -2.20
CA TYR A 663 20.16 -29.65 -3.66
C TYR A 663 20.78 -30.92 -4.26
N PHE A 664 20.27 -31.28 -5.44
CA PHE A 664 20.71 -32.43 -6.22
C PHE A 664 20.88 -32.02 -7.68
N SER A 665 22.05 -31.49 -8.03
CA SER A 665 22.33 -31.01 -9.37
C SER A 665 23.80 -31.27 -9.75
N GLU A 666 24.06 -31.77 -10.98
CA GLU A 666 25.41 -31.99 -11.46
C GLU A 666 26.18 -30.69 -11.81
N GLU A 667 25.46 -29.62 -12.09
CA GLU A 667 26.02 -28.37 -12.60
C GLU A 667 26.08 -27.23 -11.55
N ASP A 668 25.60 -27.45 -10.33
CA ASP A 668 25.40 -26.40 -9.33
C ASP A 668 26.42 -26.48 -8.19
N ASN A 669 27.00 -25.35 -7.83
CA ASN A 669 27.95 -25.21 -6.72
C ASN A 669 27.36 -24.48 -5.51
N ARG A 670 26.08 -24.70 -5.22
CA ARG A 670 25.44 -24.11 -4.03
C ARG A 670 26.07 -24.68 -2.76
N ALA A 671 26.69 -23.80 -2.00
CA ALA A 671 27.31 -24.15 -0.72
C ALA A 671 27.32 -22.95 0.21
N PHE A 672 26.34 -22.85 1.09
CA PHE A 672 26.31 -21.81 2.11
C PHE A 672 26.67 -22.41 3.47
N PRO A 673 27.84 -22.10 4.03
CA PRO A 673 28.24 -22.58 5.34
C PRO A 673 27.26 -22.15 6.43
N LYS A 674 27.08 -23.00 7.44
CA LYS A 674 26.12 -22.78 8.52
C LYS A 674 26.55 -21.64 9.44
N LEU A 675 25.62 -20.74 9.75
CA LEU A 675 25.75 -19.72 10.79
C LEU A 675 25.26 -20.25 12.14
N ASN A 676 25.78 -19.73 13.22
CA ASN A 676 25.26 -20.01 14.55
C ASN A 676 24.03 -19.14 14.83
N ASN A 677 22.93 -19.76 15.24
CA ASN A 677 21.71 -19.05 15.60
C ASN A 677 21.98 -18.03 16.71
N PHE A 678 21.32 -16.87 16.65
CA PHE A 678 21.38 -15.87 17.73
C PHE A 678 20.81 -16.43 19.03
N ASN A 679 19.65 -17.08 18.95
CA ASN A 679 19.10 -17.82 20.06
C ASN A 679 19.80 -19.17 20.19
N ARG A 680 20.69 -19.29 21.18
CA ARG A 680 21.51 -20.48 21.40
C ARG A 680 20.75 -21.72 21.87
N LYS A 681 19.47 -21.59 22.22
CA LYS A 681 18.59 -22.70 22.57
C LYS A 681 17.97 -23.40 21.36
N ILE A 682 18.05 -22.75 20.19
CA ILE A 682 17.60 -23.35 18.93
C ILE A 682 18.56 -24.46 18.51
N ALA A 683 18.02 -25.63 18.20
CA ALA A 683 18.79 -26.74 17.67
C ALA A 683 19.36 -26.40 16.29
N ASN A 684 20.54 -26.89 15.95
CA ASN A 684 21.11 -26.76 14.63
C ASN A 684 20.81 -28.02 13.80
N ILE A 685 20.29 -27.78 12.58
CA ILE A 685 20.18 -28.83 11.55
C ILE A 685 21.08 -28.49 10.38
N TYR A 686 21.87 -29.42 9.89
CA TYR A 686 22.86 -29.15 8.86
C TYR A 686 23.32 -30.42 8.14
N VAL A 687 23.97 -30.23 7.02
CA VAL A 687 24.76 -31.28 6.35
C VAL A 687 26.25 -30.95 6.42
N LYS A 688 27.13 -31.95 6.19
CA LYS A 688 28.58 -31.78 6.19
C LYS A 688 29.19 -32.23 4.88
N ASP A 689 30.17 -31.48 4.46
CA ASP A 689 31.17 -31.96 3.50
C ASP A 689 32.57 -31.70 4.06
N ASN A 690 33.32 -32.76 4.24
CA ASN A 690 34.56 -32.77 5.01
C ASN A 690 34.33 -32.20 6.43
N ASP A 691 35.08 -31.17 6.85
CA ASP A 691 34.97 -30.53 8.18
C ASP A 691 34.02 -29.31 8.17
N THR A 692 33.48 -28.95 7.01
CA THR A 692 32.59 -27.77 6.90
C THR A 692 31.13 -28.18 7.04
N VAL A 693 30.40 -27.40 7.83
CA VAL A 693 28.95 -27.54 8.06
C VAL A 693 28.19 -26.55 7.17
N TYR A 694 27.07 -26.97 6.60
CA TYR A 694 26.32 -26.18 5.64
C TYR A 694 24.84 -26.05 6.01
N GLY A 695 24.29 -24.86 5.77
CA GLY A 695 22.87 -24.57 5.77
C GLY A 695 22.22 -24.74 4.39
N ILE A 696 23.00 -24.54 3.31
CA ILE A 696 22.61 -24.88 1.94
C ILE A 696 23.75 -25.67 1.33
N TYR A 697 23.47 -26.81 0.75
CA TYR A 697 24.48 -27.61 0.08
C TYR A 697 23.93 -28.39 -1.09
N ASN A 698 24.71 -28.49 -2.18
CA ASN A 698 24.39 -29.28 -3.36
C ASN A 698 25.20 -30.59 -3.39
N PHE A 699 24.49 -31.70 -3.39
CA PHE A 699 25.08 -33.02 -3.57
C PHE A 699 24.96 -33.45 -5.03
N ASN A 700 25.91 -34.25 -5.49
CA ASN A 700 25.83 -34.91 -6.79
C ASN A 700 24.62 -35.88 -6.80
N THR A 701 23.94 -36.00 -7.95
CA THR A 701 22.77 -36.87 -8.15
C THR A 701 23.03 -38.35 -7.91
N ALA A 702 24.30 -38.80 -7.80
CA ALA A 702 24.68 -40.17 -7.57
C ALA A 702 24.75 -40.59 -6.08
N ILE A 703 24.32 -39.76 -5.14
CA ILE A 703 24.39 -40.06 -3.72
C ILE A 703 23.10 -40.73 -3.27
N ASP A 704 23.18 -41.97 -2.78
CA ASP A 704 22.05 -42.74 -2.29
C ASP A 704 21.68 -42.41 -0.84
N GLU A 705 22.64 -41.93 -0.03
CA GLU A 705 22.48 -41.61 1.39
C GLU A 705 23.19 -40.32 1.76
N ILE A 706 22.44 -39.36 2.39
CA ILE A 706 22.97 -38.12 2.89
C ILE A 706 22.89 -38.12 4.40
N PRO A 707 24.00 -38.07 5.13
CA PRO A 707 24.00 -37.85 6.57
C PRO A 707 23.41 -36.46 6.87
N LEU A 708 22.36 -36.44 7.69
CA LEU A 708 21.72 -35.21 8.20
C LEU A 708 22.04 -35.11 9.68
N TYR A 709 22.66 -34.02 10.06
CA TYR A 709 23.09 -33.75 11.41
C TYR A 709 22.07 -32.89 12.15
N PHE A 710 21.81 -33.25 13.39
CA PHE A 710 20.91 -32.53 14.27
C PHE A 710 21.57 -32.40 15.66
N ASP A 711 21.82 -31.13 16.03
CA ASP A 711 22.50 -30.81 17.30
C ASP A 711 21.48 -30.12 18.23
N ALA A 712 20.84 -30.90 19.09
CA ALA A 712 19.92 -30.39 20.07
C ALA A 712 20.68 -29.56 21.13
N LYS A 713 20.17 -28.41 21.47
CA LYS A 713 20.74 -27.54 22.52
C LYS A 713 20.09 -27.77 23.87
N GLU A 714 18.84 -28.12 23.88
CA GLU A 714 18.02 -28.35 25.05
C GLU A 714 17.34 -29.74 24.98
N MET A 715 16.99 -30.29 26.11
CA MET A 715 16.17 -31.51 26.15
C MET A 715 14.72 -31.16 25.81
N GLY A 716 14.14 -31.81 24.81
CA GLY A 716 12.75 -31.54 24.41
C GLY A 716 12.27 -32.35 23.24
N THR A 717 11.03 -32.04 22.84
CA THR A 717 10.45 -32.54 21.58
C THR A 717 10.81 -31.59 20.47
N TYR A 718 11.24 -32.19 19.38
CA TYR A 718 11.57 -31.52 18.13
C TYR A 718 10.75 -32.10 16.99
N THR A 719 10.44 -31.28 15.98
CA THR A 719 9.74 -31.70 14.78
C THR A 719 10.57 -31.31 13.58
N LEU A 720 10.85 -32.28 12.70
CA LEU A 720 11.35 -32.02 11.34
C LEU A 720 10.16 -31.87 10.41
N THR A 721 10.14 -30.77 9.66
CA THR A 721 9.16 -30.52 8.58
C THR A 721 9.90 -30.53 7.25
N PHE A 722 9.32 -31.18 6.25
CA PHE A 722 9.94 -31.40 4.93
C PHE A 722 9.14 -30.69 3.85
N ASP A 723 9.80 -29.77 3.10
CA ASP A 723 9.29 -29.23 1.84
C ASP A 723 10.17 -29.77 0.70
N VAL A 724 9.58 -30.67 -0.11
CA VAL A 724 10.28 -31.38 -1.16
C VAL A 724 9.85 -30.83 -2.52
N LYS A 725 10.81 -30.39 -3.32
CA LYS A 725 10.61 -29.94 -4.69
C LYS A 725 11.37 -30.87 -5.65
N GLY A 726 10.69 -31.30 -6.69
CA GLY A 726 11.22 -32.19 -7.71
C GLY A 726 10.59 -33.56 -7.75
N ASP A 727 10.97 -34.35 -8.75
CA ASP A 727 10.43 -35.69 -8.97
C ASP A 727 11.36 -36.75 -8.32
N TYR A 728 10.97 -37.26 -7.16
CA TYR A 728 11.63 -38.34 -6.45
C TYR A 728 10.74 -39.58 -6.44
N GLU A 729 11.31 -40.73 -6.85
CA GLU A 729 10.59 -41.98 -6.77
C GLU A 729 10.42 -42.47 -5.33
N ASN A 730 11.51 -42.39 -4.55
CA ASN A 730 11.53 -42.80 -3.13
C ASN A 730 12.47 -41.90 -2.34
N LEU A 731 11.97 -41.32 -1.26
CA LEU A 731 12.73 -40.45 -0.38
C LEU A 731 12.33 -40.70 1.08
N TYR A 732 13.32 -41.09 1.88
CA TYR A 732 13.09 -41.51 3.25
C TYR A 732 14.03 -40.79 4.21
N LEU A 733 13.49 -40.42 5.39
CA LEU A 733 14.28 -40.13 6.57
C LEU A 733 14.49 -41.42 7.37
N LEU A 734 15.72 -41.75 7.73
CA LEU A 734 16.06 -42.81 8.68
C LEU A 734 16.57 -42.14 9.97
N ASP A 735 15.89 -42.35 11.10
CA ASP A 735 16.40 -42.00 12.42
C ASP A 735 17.26 -43.15 12.93
N LYS A 736 18.56 -42.95 13.05
CA LYS A 736 19.54 -43.99 13.50
C LYS A 736 19.39 -44.37 14.99
N MET A 737 18.78 -43.46 15.79
CA MET A 737 18.56 -43.77 17.23
C MET A 737 17.36 -44.69 17.45
N THR A 738 16.29 -44.51 16.71
CA THR A 738 15.06 -45.28 16.84
C THR A 738 14.98 -46.42 15.82
N GLY A 739 15.71 -46.34 14.71
CA GLY A 739 15.59 -47.26 13.58
C GLY A 739 14.35 -46.98 12.71
N GLU A 740 13.61 -45.94 12.98
CA GLU A 740 12.40 -45.55 12.25
C GLU A 740 12.74 -45.03 10.85
N LYS A 741 11.96 -45.47 9.87
CA LYS A 741 12.08 -45.03 8.46
C LYS A 741 10.79 -44.36 8.05
N VAL A 742 10.86 -43.08 7.76
CA VAL A 742 9.73 -42.22 7.38
C VAL A 742 9.80 -41.88 5.90
N ASN A 743 8.74 -42.09 5.15
CA ASN A 743 8.64 -41.65 3.76
C ASN A 743 8.27 -40.17 3.71
N ILE A 744 9.23 -39.30 3.47
CA ILE A 744 9.04 -37.83 3.51
C ILE A 744 8.31 -37.26 2.28
N LEU A 745 8.00 -38.06 1.28
CA LEU A 745 7.08 -37.69 0.19
C LEU A 745 5.61 -37.84 0.62
N MET A 746 5.36 -38.66 1.65
CA MET A 746 4.00 -38.94 2.15
C MET A 746 3.72 -38.31 3.51
N GLU A 747 4.74 -38.24 4.33
CA GLU A 747 4.66 -37.70 5.69
C GLU A 747 5.63 -36.52 5.76
N ASN A 748 5.07 -35.30 5.72
CA ASN A 748 5.88 -34.08 5.70
C ASN A 748 6.38 -33.64 7.09
N GLU A 749 6.12 -34.42 8.13
CA GLU A 749 6.54 -34.13 9.50
C GLU A 749 7.04 -35.40 10.22
N TYR A 750 8.07 -35.24 11.05
CA TYR A 750 8.59 -36.27 11.95
C TYR A 750 8.94 -35.68 13.30
N SER A 751 8.29 -36.14 14.39
CA SER A 751 8.54 -35.65 15.73
C SER A 751 9.34 -36.64 16.55
N PHE A 752 10.30 -36.15 17.34
CA PHE A 752 11.20 -36.98 18.15
C PHE A 752 11.64 -36.25 19.42
N ILE A 753 12.19 -36.96 20.36
CA ILE A 753 12.82 -36.40 21.57
C ILE A 753 14.34 -36.41 21.36
N ALA A 754 14.97 -35.30 21.75
CA ALA A 754 16.44 -35.19 21.74
C ALA A 754 16.95 -34.37 22.92
N ASN A 755 18.24 -34.50 23.20
CA ASN A 755 18.97 -33.71 24.20
C ASN A 755 20.38 -33.36 23.67
N SER A 756 21.07 -32.43 24.35
CA SER A 756 22.39 -31.94 23.97
C SER A 756 23.52 -32.97 23.98
N ASN A 757 23.31 -34.17 24.58
CA ASN A 757 24.29 -35.24 24.62
C ASN A 757 24.08 -36.30 23.53
N ASP A 758 23.02 -36.15 22.72
CA ASP A 758 22.74 -37.09 21.64
C ASP A 758 23.78 -36.94 20.52
N ASN A 759 24.03 -38.03 19.78
CA ASN A 759 24.92 -37.96 18.63
C ASN A 759 24.29 -37.09 17.54
N ALA A 760 24.97 -36.02 17.18
CA ALA A 760 24.49 -35.09 16.14
C ALA A 760 24.25 -35.78 14.77
N GLU A 761 25.03 -36.83 14.41
CA GLU A 761 24.82 -37.64 13.21
C GLU A 761 23.64 -38.61 13.39
N ARG A 762 22.47 -38.07 13.67
CA ARG A 762 21.28 -38.87 14.01
C ARG A 762 20.52 -39.36 12.80
N PHE A 763 20.42 -38.57 11.76
CA PHE A 763 19.54 -38.86 10.64
C PHE A 763 20.29 -39.18 9.34
N ILE A 764 19.62 -39.91 8.43
CA ILE A 764 20.03 -40.10 7.06
C ILE A 764 18.87 -39.87 6.13
N ILE A 765 19.05 -39.00 5.12
CA ILE A 765 18.13 -38.95 3.96
C ILE A 765 18.56 -40.00 2.98
N LYS A 766 17.68 -40.94 2.65
CA LYS A 766 17.92 -42.03 1.69
C LYS A 766 17.13 -41.78 0.43
N MET A 767 17.86 -41.79 -0.71
CA MET A 767 17.28 -41.83 -2.04
C MET A 767 17.45 -43.27 -2.54
N ASP A 768 16.37 -44.01 -2.64
CA ASP A 768 16.40 -45.38 -3.13
C ASP A 768 16.17 -45.38 -4.66
N ASN A 769 17.25 -45.23 -5.41
CA ASN A 769 17.27 -45.36 -6.87
C ASN A 769 17.43 -46.82 -7.34
N SER A 770 17.47 -47.76 -6.42
CA SER A 770 17.48 -49.20 -6.81
C SER A 770 16.11 -49.54 -7.36
N GLN A 771 16.06 -49.96 -8.58
CA GLN A 771 14.95 -50.71 -9.15
C GLN A 771 14.75 -52.01 -8.35
N GLN A 772 14.23 -51.88 -7.12
CA GLN A 772 13.43 -52.96 -6.61
C GLN A 772 12.10 -52.86 -7.35
N THR A 773 11.88 -53.81 -8.20
CA THR A 773 10.59 -54.16 -8.76
C THR A 773 9.62 -54.58 -7.65
N THR A 774 9.21 -53.61 -6.85
CA THR A 774 7.98 -53.62 -6.08
C THR A 774 7.29 -52.33 -6.44
N ASP A 775 6.43 -52.47 -7.41
CA ASP A 775 5.46 -51.53 -7.92
C ASP A 775 4.67 -50.87 -6.77
N ASN A 776 5.20 -49.79 -6.21
CA ASN A 776 4.53 -48.89 -5.31
C ASN A 776 4.23 -47.54 -6.00
N SER A 777 3.90 -47.59 -7.31
CA SER A 777 3.24 -46.46 -7.94
C SER A 777 1.98 -46.11 -7.13
N HIS A 778 1.71 -44.82 -6.96
CA HIS A 778 0.45 -44.34 -6.39
C HIS A 778 -0.68 -44.92 -7.24
N PHE A 779 -1.26 -46.03 -6.75
CA PHE A 779 -2.29 -46.76 -7.48
C PHE A 779 -3.69 -46.20 -7.16
N ALA A 780 -3.84 -45.30 -6.17
CA ALA A 780 -5.13 -44.75 -5.77
C ALA A 780 -5.01 -43.27 -5.43
N TYR A 781 -5.90 -42.43 -5.97
CA TYR A 781 -6.00 -41.01 -5.65
C TYR A 781 -7.42 -40.47 -5.83
N VAL A 782 -7.77 -39.40 -5.10
CA VAL A 782 -9.09 -38.77 -5.19
C VAL A 782 -9.03 -37.59 -6.17
N SER A 783 -9.99 -37.57 -7.12
CA SER A 783 -10.16 -36.47 -8.06
C SER A 783 -11.63 -36.04 -8.07
N GLY A 784 -11.94 -34.91 -7.50
CA GLY A 784 -13.32 -34.47 -7.25
C GLY A 784 -14.06 -35.44 -6.32
N GLU A 785 -15.21 -35.94 -6.78
CA GLU A 785 -16.03 -36.92 -6.03
C GLU A 785 -15.68 -38.38 -6.37
N GLU A 786 -14.62 -38.64 -7.12
CA GLU A 786 -14.20 -39.97 -7.52
C GLU A 786 -12.87 -40.39 -6.93
N LEU A 787 -12.79 -41.56 -6.34
CA LEU A 787 -11.57 -42.28 -6.04
C LEU A 787 -11.18 -43.11 -7.25
N ILE A 788 -10.02 -42.80 -7.84
CA ILE A 788 -9.46 -43.50 -8.99
C ILE A 788 -8.45 -44.51 -8.49
N ILE A 789 -8.58 -45.79 -8.89
CA ILE A 789 -7.69 -46.88 -8.47
C ILE A 789 -7.14 -47.58 -9.71
N ASN A 790 -5.83 -47.43 -9.92
CA ASN A 790 -5.10 -47.99 -11.04
C ASN A 790 -4.50 -49.36 -10.66
N ALA A 791 -5.37 -50.27 -10.29
CA ALA A 791 -5.01 -51.65 -9.95
C ALA A 791 -6.17 -52.61 -10.15
N GLU A 792 -5.89 -53.85 -10.46
CA GLU A 792 -6.83 -54.96 -10.56
C GLU A 792 -6.71 -55.89 -9.36
N GLY A 793 -7.83 -56.52 -8.96
CA GLY A 793 -7.93 -57.42 -7.80
C GLY A 793 -9.04 -57.03 -6.84
N THR A 794 -9.02 -57.55 -5.64
CA THR A 794 -10.01 -57.20 -4.60
C THR A 794 -9.65 -55.85 -3.96
N ILE A 795 -10.40 -54.82 -4.30
CA ILE A 795 -10.27 -53.48 -3.70
C ILE A 795 -11.00 -53.46 -2.36
N GLN A 796 -10.36 -52.98 -1.31
CA GLN A 796 -10.93 -52.73 -0.01
C GLN A 796 -10.60 -51.31 0.43
N ILE A 797 -11.62 -50.56 0.91
CA ILE A 797 -11.43 -49.24 1.48
C ILE A 797 -11.79 -49.33 2.97
N ILE A 798 -10.89 -48.92 3.82
CA ILE A 798 -10.94 -49.10 5.27
C ILE A 798 -10.76 -47.73 5.90
N ASP A 799 -11.60 -47.39 6.89
CA ASP A 799 -11.43 -46.16 7.66
C ASP A 799 -10.29 -46.31 8.70
N MET A 800 -9.89 -45.19 9.33
CA MET A 800 -8.82 -45.18 10.33
C MET A 800 -9.17 -45.94 11.62
N MET A 801 -10.43 -46.37 11.80
CA MET A 801 -10.88 -47.24 12.90
C MET A 801 -10.82 -48.69 12.52
N GLY A 802 -10.36 -49.07 11.34
CA GLY A 802 -10.29 -50.44 10.83
C GLY A 802 -11.61 -50.99 10.25
N ARG A 803 -12.63 -50.16 10.08
CA ARG A 803 -13.91 -50.61 9.51
C ARG A 803 -13.82 -50.58 7.99
N MET A 804 -14.27 -51.70 7.38
CA MET A 804 -14.36 -51.79 5.92
C MET A 804 -15.56 -51.00 5.41
N ILE A 805 -15.28 -49.96 4.61
CA ILE A 805 -16.28 -49.07 4.01
C ILE A 805 -16.72 -49.59 2.63
N TYR A 806 -15.78 -50.16 1.90
CA TYR A 806 -16.05 -50.67 0.56
C TYR A 806 -15.19 -51.93 0.31
N SER A 807 -15.78 -52.92 -0.40
CA SER A 807 -15.04 -54.06 -0.93
C SER A 807 -15.65 -54.51 -2.22
N ASN A 808 -14.87 -54.68 -3.27
CA ASN A 808 -15.26 -55.18 -4.57
C ASN A 808 -14.10 -55.84 -5.30
N ASN A 809 -14.37 -56.87 -6.11
CA ASN A 809 -13.33 -57.45 -6.96
C ASN A 809 -13.46 -56.88 -8.38
N VAL A 810 -12.34 -56.39 -8.94
CA VAL A 810 -12.27 -55.69 -10.21
C VAL A 810 -11.24 -56.35 -11.12
N GLU A 811 -11.62 -56.50 -12.39
CA GLU A 811 -10.80 -57.15 -13.43
C GLU A 811 -10.08 -56.12 -14.34
N SER A 812 -10.18 -54.83 -14.04
CA SER A 812 -9.55 -53.78 -14.82
C SER A 812 -8.64 -52.92 -13.96
N SER A 813 -7.60 -52.32 -14.55
CA SER A 813 -6.63 -51.44 -13.88
C SER A 813 -7.02 -49.98 -13.79
N ASN A 814 -8.28 -49.60 -14.11
CA ASN A 814 -8.72 -48.21 -14.00
C ASN A 814 -10.15 -48.16 -13.42
N ASN A 815 -10.24 -48.19 -12.11
CA ASN A 815 -11.48 -48.26 -11.38
C ASN A 815 -11.83 -46.90 -10.79
N ARG A 816 -13.10 -46.56 -10.88
CA ARG A 816 -13.62 -45.30 -10.31
C ARG A 816 -14.71 -45.62 -9.29
N ILE A 817 -14.54 -45.14 -8.11
CA ILE A 817 -15.46 -45.31 -6.98
C ILE A 817 -15.95 -43.93 -6.56
N ASN A 818 -17.24 -43.70 -6.57
CA ASN A 818 -17.81 -42.44 -6.07
C ASN A 818 -17.62 -42.40 -4.56
N VAL A 819 -17.02 -41.31 -4.07
CA VAL A 819 -16.74 -41.07 -2.67
C VAL A 819 -17.52 -39.89 -2.08
N SER A 820 -18.53 -39.38 -2.80
CA SER A 820 -19.38 -38.29 -2.34
C SER A 820 -20.11 -38.58 -1.03
N ASP A 821 -20.40 -39.84 -0.78
CA ASP A 821 -21.05 -40.29 0.46
C ASP A 821 -20.06 -40.66 1.59
N PHE A 822 -18.76 -40.56 1.31
CA PHE A 822 -17.74 -40.79 2.32
C PHE A 822 -17.58 -39.59 3.23
N ASN A 823 -17.34 -39.83 4.51
CA ASN A 823 -16.99 -38.73 5.40
C ASN A 823 -15.64 -38.14 4.99
N ARG A 824 -15.47 -36.84 5.19
CA ARG A 824 -14.17 -36.16 4.99
C ARG A 824 -13.18 -36.68 6.01
N ALA A 825 -12.32 -37.59 5.58
CA ALA A 825 -11.37 -38.30 6.44
C ALA A 825 -10.28 -39.01 5.63
N THR A 826 -9.29 -39.51 6.33
CA THR A 826 -8.27 -40.40 5.75
C THR A 826 -8.80 -41.84 5.69
N TYR A 827 -8.58 -42.50 4.57
CA TYR A 827 -8.93 -43.90 4.33
C TYR A 827 -7.70 -44.69 3.87
N VAL A 828 -7.71 -45.96 4.12
CA VAL A 828 -6.72 -46.92 3.57
C VAL A 828 -7.35 -47.68 2.42
N VAL A 829 -6.79 -47.55 1.23
CA VAL A 829 -7.14 -48.39 0.05
C VAL A 829 -6.17 -49.56 0.04
N ARG A 830 -6.76 -50.77 -0.01
CA ARG A 830 -6.01 -52.01 -0.08
C ARG A 830 -6.47 -52.78 -1.32
N VAL A 831 -5.52 -53.23 -2.13
CA VAL A 831 -5.79 -54.06 -3.29
C VAL A 831 -5.08 -55.39 -3.10
N ILE A 832 -5.85 -56.49 -3.23
CA ILE A 832 -5.34 -57.86 -3.06
C ILE A 832 -5.50 -58.59 -4.40
N ASN A 833 -4.43 -59.06 -4.95
CA ASN A 833 -4.40 -59.91 -6.15
C ASN A 833 -3.37 -61.03 -6.04
N GLU A 834 -3.21 -61.81 -7.07
CA GLU A 834 -2.26 -62.92 -7.09
C GLU A 834 -0.78 -62.52 -6.94
N ASN A 835 -0.43 -61.26 -7.21
CA ASN A 835 0.89 -60.72 -7.06
C ASN A 835 1.18 -60.14 -5.64
N GLY A 836 0.18 -60.16 -4.75
CA GLY A 836 0.30 -59.71 -3.37
C GLY A 836 -0.74 -58.68 -2.94
N VAL A 837 -0.39 -57.86 -1.96
CA VAL A 837 -1.26 -56.85 -1.37
C VAL A 837 -0.62 -55.47 -1.54
N LYS A 838 -1.31 -54.55 -2.20
CA LYS A 838 -0.92 -53.13 -2.25
C LYS A 838 -1.78 -52.35 -1.25
N VAL A 839 -1.19 -51.38 -0.58
CA VAL A 839 -1.87 -50.53 0.41
C VAL A 839 -1.47 -49.08 0.22
N GLN A 840 -2.45 -48.19 0.21
CA GLN A 840 -2.22 -46.74 0.11
C GLN A 840 -3.21 -45.97 0.95
N LYS A 841 -2.76 -44.92 1.64
CA LYS A 841 -3.64 -43.95 2.30
C LYS A 841 -4.13 -42.90 1.30
N ILE A 842 -5.38 -42.52 1.39
CA ILE A 842 -6.01 -41.43 0.62
C ILE A 842 -6.74 -40.49 1.56
N VAL A 843 -6.92 -39.26 1.17
CA VAL A 843 -7.73 -38.28 1.89
C VAL A 843 -8.93 -37.91 1.01
N VAL A 844 -10.13 -37.99 1.59
CA VAL A 844 -11.38 -37.50 1.00
C VAL A 844 -11.68 -36.15 1.66
N TYR A 845 -11.76 -35.07 0.85
CA TYR A 845 -11.91 -33.69 1.30
C TYR A 845 -13.37 -33.23 1.33
#